data_32055aa46142a498028944cc8bc148a6
#
_entry.id   32055aa46142a498028944cc8bc148a6
#
_cell.length_a   1.000
_cell.length_b   1.000
_cell.length_c   1.000
_cell.angle_alpha   90.00
_cell.angle_beta   90.00
_cell.angle_gamma   90.00
#
_symmetry.space_group_name_H-M   'P 1'
#
loop_
_entity.id
_entity.type
_entity.pdbx_description
1 polymer ?
#
loop_
_entity_poly.entity_id
_entity_poly.type
_entity_poly.pdbx_seq_one_letter_code
_entity_poly.pdbx_strand_id
1 'polypeptide(L)'
;MTHAAALPALFSSIPYESLGFGTQSELAQTVAEGNILVIIVLSGGNDGLNTVIPLNMLSKLNSIRSTVMLPDNKILPLEGTELGLHPSLKGFQSLHKENRLKIVQAVAYPQPSYSHFRSMDIWDSASDALKYENSGWAARYLEAKHPNFPEAYPTELFPHPLSMEIGWNSSLMFTGKKSFTSVVASNPESFYEIINEFDNNYPSTPIGEKLKYLQLMAKQSNAYGKVLKEQFKKGTEYAFPRSNLADQLKIVSRLISGGLQTRIYKVQIGGFDTHCALVEPGDKTTGMHATILKEIDDAVAAFMKSLDQMGKSDRVLGMCVSEFGRTVHSNGTNGTDHGTVSPVILFGNKVDPKVIGKNPIIPDKTNYSYEMDMQYDFRQVYASVMNQWMGGSKSFTKDILFKDFEQVPIIQSAYIDSDEDGVPDVVDKCKDTPLGALVDVNGCEIFTLPSNNFKVEVVASTCIGANNGSLKVSVLNTNYSYSLSVKGPNKYEKQINMPKGVANSLLNGLVLGVYNLVFTVENVKNYQQAFDIKITEPAPLVVQSTIDAENKSMSIQLGGANNYLVQINEASFKVTESKWTTALPAGLVKLQVSTDLNCQGIYVKEFFVSESVSAFPNPTTGPVSLHVHGIDKKVDISIINAAGLAISNQNHAVPSSRLVGLELSEFIPGLYLIRIQGGTVDQTLKIIKL
;
A
#
# COMPACT_ATOMS: atom_id res chain seq x y z
N MET A 1 12.08 -20.88 28.03
CA MET A 1 13.29 -20.50 27.29
C MET A 1 13.11 -20.61 25.77
N THR A 2 12.10 -20.00 25.18
CA THR A 2 11.80 -20.16 23.73
C THR A 2 11.19 -18.93 23.08
N HIS A 3 11.22 -17.77 23.77
CA HIS A 3 10.47 -16.61 23.26
C HIS A 3 11.32 -15.49 22.63
N ALA A 4 12.64 -15.49 22.81
CA ALA A 4 13.48 -14.43 22.22
C ALA A 4 13.84 -14.67 20.73
N ALA A 5 13.76 -15.91 20.25
CA ALA A 5 13.98 -16.26 18.84
C ALA A 5 12.71 -16.14 17.97
N ALA A 6 11.54 -15.96 18.58
CA ALA A 6 10.26 -15.89 17.87
C ALA A 6 9.91 -14.49 17.33
N LEU A 7 10.53 -13.43 17.84
CA LEU A 7 10.23 -12.08 17.38
C LEU A 7 10.64 -11.78 15.92
N PRO A 8 11.80 -12.21 15.43
CA PRO A 8 12.10 -12.13 14.01
C PRO A 8 11.23 -13.06 13.15
N ALA A 9 10.83 -14.20 13.71
CA ALA A 9 9.95 -15.15 13.04
C ALA A 9 8.49 -14.67 12.94
N LEU A 10 8.03 -13.86 13.89
CA LEU A 10 6.70 -13.23 13.83
C LEU A 10 6.63 -12.12 12.78
N PHE A 11 7.74 -11.44 12.49
CA PHE A 11 7.81 -10.49 11.36
C PHE A 11 8.10 -11.17 10.01
N SER A 12 8.66 -12.37 10.00
CA SER A 12 8.78 -13.20 8.80
C SER A 12 7.55 -14.08 8.55
N SER A 13 6.66 -14.19 9.52
CA SER A 13 5.36 -14.86 9.42
C SER A 13 4.20 -13.91 9.09
N ILE A 14 4.47 -12.67 8.69
CA ILE A 14 3.56 -12.01 7.76
C ILE A 14 3.52 -12.97 6.57
N PRO A 15 2.36 -13.56 6.25
CA PRO A 15 2.31 -14.51 5.17
C PRO A 15 2.86 -13.82 3.93
N TYR A 16 3.97 -14.31 3.43
CA TYR A 16 4.49 -13.98 2.11
C TYR A 16 3.57 -14.65 1.08
N GLU A 17 2.29 -14.47 1.27
CA GLU A 17 1.21 -14.96 0.43
C GLU A 17 1.25 -14.31 -0.95
N SER A 18 2.03 -13.24 -1.09
CA SER A 18 2.10 -12.46 -2.32
C SER A 18 3.23 -12.88 -3.27
N LEU A 19 4.19 -13.69 -2.86
CA LEU A 19 5.31 -14.07 -3.73
C LEU A 19 5.10 -15.39 -4.49
N GLY A 20 3.98 -16.09 -4.25
CA GLY A 20 3.58 -17.28 -4.99
C GLY A 20 3.12 -17.04 -6.45
N PHE A 21 3.14 -15.81 -6.90
CA PHE A 21 2.51 -15.42 -8.17
C PHE A 21 3.49 -15.17 -9.33
N GLY A 22 4.74 -15.62 -9.27
CA GLY A 22 5.71 -15.34 -10.34
C GLY A 22 5.22 -15.74 -11.74
N THR A 23 4.57 -16.89 -11.90
CA THR A 23 4.01 -17.35 -13.19
C THR A 23 2.49 -17.18 -13.29
N GLN A 24 1.76 -17.31 -12.19
CA GLN A 24 0.33 -17.02 -12.16
C GLN A 24 0.03 -15.52 -12.21
N SER A 25 0.92 -14.69 -11.61
CA SER A 25 0.73 -13.23 -11.67
C SER A 25 1.04 -12.65 -13.04
N GLU A 26 1.93 -13.24 -13.84
CA GLU A 26 2.11 -12.80 -15.22
C GLU A 26 0.87 -13.12 -16.08
N LEU A 27 0.25 -14.27 -15.86
CA LEU A 27 -1.01 -14.63 -16.51
C LEU A 27 -2.20 -13.85 -15.95
N ALA A 28 -2.27 -13.67 -14.63
CA ALA A 28 -3.25 -12.81 -13.98
C ALA A 28 -2.98 -11.31 -14.18
N GLN A 29 -1.72 -10.88 -14.39
CA GLN A 29 -1.40 -9.51 -14.76
C GLN A 29 -1.80 -9.20 -16.21
N THR A 30 -1.71 -10.12 -17.15
CA THR A 30 -2.25 -9.91 -18.50
C THR A 30 -3.78 -9.77 -18.49
N VAL A 31 -4.48 -10.41 -17.57
CA VAL A 31 -5.92 -10.19 -17.33
C VAL A 31 -6.13 -8.97 -16.40
N ALA A 32 -5.27 -8.72 -15.45
CA ALA A 32 -5.39 -7.62 -14.46
C ALA A 32 -4.84 -6.27 -14.94
N GLU A 33 -4.02 -6.22 -15.97
CA GLU A 33 -3.76 -4.96 -16.72
C GLU A 33 -5.03 -4.43 -17.40
N GLY A 34 -6.12 -5.02 -17.04
CA GLY A 34 -7.46 -4.95 -17.48
C GLY A 34 -8.04 -3.56 -17.57
N ASN A 35 -9.28 -3.58 -17.72
CA ASN A 35 -10.17 -2.48 -17.99
C ASN A 35 -10.20 -1.45 -16.85
N ILE A 36 -10.32 -0.18 -17.20
CA ILE A 36 -10.41 0.96 -16.28
C ILE A 36 -11.81 1.56 -16.40
N LEU A 37 -12.44 1.85 -15.28
CA LEU A 37 -13.71 2.56 -15.19
C LEU A 37 -13.46 3.99 -14.68
N VAL A 38 -13.96 4.99 -15.42
CA VAL A 38 -13.95 6.39 -15.01
C VAL A 38 -15.39 6.85 -14.80
N ILE A 39 -15.76 7.10 -13.55
CA ILE A 39 -17.10 7.55 -13.18
C ILE A 39 -17.10 9.07 -13.08
N ILE A 40 -17.98 9.72 -13.85
CA ILE A 40 -18.19 11.16 -13.82
C ILE A 40 -19.54 11.43 -13.15
N VAL A 41 -19.51 11.96 -11.94
CA VAL A 41 -20.72 12.27 -11.19
C VAL A 41 -21.21 13.67 -11.56
N LEU A 42 -22.41 13.76 -12.08
CA LEU A 42 -23.12 14.98 -12.44
C LEU A 42 -24.00 15.41 -11.24
N SER A 43 -23.40 16.12 -10.29
CA SER A 43 -24.05 16.43 -9.00
C SER A 43 -25.03 17.57 -9.08
N GLY A 44 -26.25 17.33 -8.63
CA GLY A 44 -27.35 18.29 -8.59
C GLY A 44 -28.60 17.87 -9.37
N GLY A 45 -28.65 16.67 -9.93
CA GLY A 45 -29.81 16.19 -10.69
C GLY A 45 -29.84 16.75 -12.12
N ASN A 46 -29.29 15.98 -13.06
CA ASN A 46 -29.22 16.38 -14.46
C ASN A 46 -30.62 16.45 -15.12
N ASP A 47 -30.92 17.54 -15.83
CA ASP A 47 -32.11 17.61 -16.68
C ASP A 47 -31.94 16.74 -17.93
N GLY A 48 -32.38 15.47 -17.81
CA GLY A 48 -32.23 14.47 -18.85
C GLY A 48 -32.94 14.84 -20.15
N LEU A 49 -34.09 15.53 -20.07
CA LEU A 49 -34.89 15.92 -21.23
C LEU A 49 -34.26 17.11 -21.99
N ASN A 50 -33.35 17.86 -21.39
CA ASN A 50 -32.54 18.88 -22.07
C ASN A 50 -31.11 18.39 -22.36
N THR A 51 -30.70 17.24 -21.87
CA THR A 51 -29.41 16.60 -22.17
C THR A 51 -29.52 15.64 -23.34
N VAL A 52 -30.44 14.66 -23.25
CA VAL A 52 -30.78 13.66 -24.25
C VAL A 52 -32.27 13.79 -24.59
N ILE A 53 -32.56 14.37 -25.72
CA ILE A 53 -33.87 14.89 -26.08
C ILE A 53 -34.60 13.89 -26.97
N PRO A 54 -35.80 13.41 -26.59
CA PRO A 54 -36.63 12.54 -27.45
C PRO A 54 -37.26 13.37 -28.59
N LEU A 55 -36.77 13.18 -29.82
CA LEU A 55 -37.19 13.98 -30.98
C LEU A 55 -38.65 13.75 -31.38
N ASN A 56 -39.16 12.56 -31.18
CA ASN A 56 -40.58 12.23 -31.46
C ASN A 56 -41.53 12.87 -30.41
N MET A 57 -41.02 13.50 -29.33
CA MET A 57 -41.83 14.14 -28.28
C MET A 57 -41.70 15.66 -28.26
N LEU A 58 -41.01 16.28 -29.22
CA LEU A 58 -40.70 17.73 -29.24
C LEU A 58 -41.95 18.60 -29.11
N SER A 59 -43.02 18.31 -29.88
CA SER A 59 -44.27 19.07 -29.80
C SER A 59 -44.83 19.08 -28.39
N LYS A 60 -44.80 17.94 -27.72
CA LYS A 60 -45.28 17.79 -26.34
C LYS A 60 -44.41 18.52 -25.34
N LEU A 61 -43.09 18.33 -25.46
CA LEU A 61 -42.10 19.00 -24.59
C LEU A 61 -42.18 20.52 -24.74
N ASN A 62 -42.30 21.03 -25.96
CA ASN A 62 -42.50 22.45 -26.21
C ASN A 62 -43.77 23.03 -25.54
N SER A 63 -44.80 22.22 -25.38
CA SER A 63 -46.04 22.67 -24.71
C SER A 63 -45.96 22.70 -23.18
N ILE A 64 -45.26 21.75 -22.57
CA ILE A 64 -45.26 21.56 -21.11
C ILE A 64 -44.03 22.13 -20.40
N ARG A 65 -42.95 22.36 -21.15
CA ARG A 65 -41.71 22.97 -20.65
C ARG A 65 -41.20 24.09 -21.53
N SER A 66 -42.12 24.90 -22.06
CA SER A 66 -41.86 25.95 -23.04
C SER A 66 -40.80 26.95 -22.61
N THR A 67 -40.60 27.18 -21.30
CA THR A 67 -39.63 28.15 -20.79
C THR A 67 -38.18 27.66 -20.90
N VAL A 68 -37.96 26.33 -20.90
CA VAL A 68 -36.61 25.76 -20.90
C VAL A 68 -36.31 24.89 -22.13
N MET A 69 -37.34 24.52 -22.94
CA MET A 69 -37.15 23.66 -24.08
C MET A 69 -36.36 24.36 -25.19
N LEU A 70 -35.38 23.66 -25.72
CA LEU A 70 -34.51 24.11 -26.81
C LEU A 70 -35.29 24.32 -28.11
N PRO A 71 -34.90 25.27 -28.96
CA PRO A 71 -35.41 25.34 -30.34
C PRO A 71 -35.06 24.08 -31.12
N ASP A 72 -36.04 23.51 -31.81
CA ASP A 72 -35.91 22.20 -32.52
C ASP A 72 -34.70 22.18 -33.48
N ASN A 73 -34.46 23.29 -34.19
CA ASN A 73 -33.36 23.43 -35.15
C ASN A 73 -31.97 23.60 -34.53
N LYS A 74 -31.87 23.65 -33.20
CA LYS A 74 -30.60 23.73 -32.46
C LYS A 74 -30.20 22.39 -31.83
N ILE A 75 -31.13 21.44 -31.72
CA ILE A 75 -30.89 20.14 -31.17
C ILE A 75 -29.94 19.37 -32.13
N LEU A 76 -28.94 18.69 -31.57
CA LEU A 76 -28.00 17.85 -32.32
C LEU A 76 -28.58 16.45 -32.49
N PRO A 77 -29.07 16.03 -33.70
CA PRO A 77 -29.65 14.71 -33.87
C PRO A 77 -28.57 13.63 -33.75
N LEU A 78 -28.97 12.48 -33.16
CA LEU A 78 -28.15 11.27 -33.14
C LEU A 78 -28.63 10.34 -34.25
N GLU A 79 -27.80 10.18 -35.27
CA GLU A 79 -28.13 9.39 -36.45
C GLU A 79 -28.56 7.94 -36.11
N GLY A 80 -29.60 7.42 -36.76
CA GLY A 80 -30.13 6.09 -36.51
C GLY A 80 -30.95 5.94 -35.23
N THR A 81 -31.29 7.06 -34.56
CA THR A 81 -32.10 7.08 -33.34
C THR A 81 -33.18 8.15 -33.40
N GLU A 82 -34.17 8.08 -32.52
CA GLU A 82 -35.16 9.15 -32.30
C GLU A 82 -34.71 10.12 -31.18
N LEU A 83 -33.39 10.27 -30.98
CA LEU A 83 -32.81 11.12 -29.94
C LEU A 83 -31.98 12.26 -30.55
N GLY A 84 -31.90 13.34 -29.80
CA GLY A 84 -30.97 14.42 -30.05
C GLY A 84 -30.24 14.80 -28.75
N LEU A 85 -29.14 15.53 -28.88
CA LEU A 85 -28.38 16.06 -27.77
C LEU A 85 -28.52 17.58 -27.68
N HIS A 86 -28.29 18.10 -26.50
CA HIS A 86 -28.12 19.54 -26.28
C HIS A 86 -27.05 20.11 -27.22
N PRO A 87 -27.19 21.33 -27.76
CA PRO A 87 -26.24 21.91 -28.72
C PRO A 87 -24.81 22.09 -28.15
N SER A 88 -24.64 22.05 -26.87
CA SER A 88 -23.32 22.05 -26.21
C SER A 88 -22.57 20.71 -26.30
N LEU A 89 -23.24 19.60 -26.65
CA LEU A 89 -22.70 18.22 -26.60
C LEU A 89 -22.20 17.75 -27.97
N LYS A 90 -21.41 18.57 -28.66
CA LYS A 90 -20.86 18.25 -29.99
C LYS A 90 -19.84 17.11 -29.96
N GLY A 91 -19.03 17.03 -28.92
CA GLY A 91 -18.07 15.93 -28.73
C GLY A 91 -18.78 14.60 -28.50
N PHE A 92 -19.85 14.59 -27.69
CA PHE A 92 -20.67 13.38 -27.52
C PHE A 92 -21.36 12.98 -28.83
N GLN A 93 -21.83 13.95 -29.62
CA GLN A 93 -22.34 13.62 -30.97
C GLN A 93 -21.27 13.00 -31.87
N SER A 94 -20.03 13.48 -31.79
CA SER A 94 -18.92 12.88 -32.52
C SER A 94 -18.63 11.45 -32.02
N LEU A 95 -18.61 11.22 -30.72
CA LEU A 95 -18.47 9.88 -30.17
C LEU A 95 -19.59 8.93 -30.61
N HIS A 96 -20.83 9.43 -30.76
CA HIS A 96 -21.92 8.64 -31.31
C HIS A 96 -21.64 8.21 -32.76
N LYS A 97 -21.21 9.16 -33.61
CA LYS A 97 -20.84 8.88 -35.00
C LYS A 97 -19.70 7.89 -35.14
N GLU A 98 -18.81 7.87 -34.16
CA GLU A 98 -17.69 6.93 -34.06
C GLU A 98 -18.05 5.58 -33.42
N ASN A 99 -19.32 5.35 -33.07
CA ASN A 99 -19.81 4.19 -32.32
C ASN A 99 -19.13 4.02 -30.93
N ARG A 100 -18.80 5.13 -30.29
CA ARG A 100 -18.11 5.20 -29.00
C ARG A 100 -18.99 5.77 -27.86
N LEU A 101 -20.28 5.94 -28.11
CA LEU A 101 -21.27 6.45 -27.17
C LEU A 101 -22.39 5.45 -26.94
N LYS A 102 -22.75 5.23 -25.69
CA LYS A 102 -23.88 4.41 -25.22
C LYS A 102 -24.79 5.25 -24.36
N ILE A 103 -26.08 5.19 -24.62
CA ILE A 103 -27.10 5.87 -23.82
C ILE A 103 -28.07 4.84 -23.25
N VAL A 104 -28.28 4.86 -21.93
CA VAL A 104 -29.34 4.13 -21.24
C VAL A 104 -30.35 5.15 -20.77
N GLN A 105 -31.57 5.11 -21.30
CA GLN A 105 -32.63 6.06 -20.98
C GLN A 105 -33.38 5.69 -19.72
N ALA A 106 -34.00 6.68 -19.09
CA ALA A 106 -34.96 6.55 -17.98
C ALA A 106 -34.42 5.67 -16.84
N VAL A 107 -33.17 5.95 -16.41
CA VAL A 107 -32.52 5.25 -15.32
C VAL A 107 -32.85 5.91 -13.98
N ALA A 108 -33.26 5.13 -13.00
CA ALA A 108 -33.54 5.57 -11.63
C ALA A 108 -33.46 4.38 -10.66
N TYR A 109 -34.17 4.45 -9.56
CA TYR A 109 -34.38 3.35 -8.61
C TYR A 109 -35.81 3.40 -8.03
N PRO A 110 -36.36 2.28 -7.55
CA PRO A 110 -37.71 2.25 -6.95
C PRO A 110 -37.79 3.13 -5.71
N GLN A 111 -38.93 3.83 -5.54
CA GLN A 111 -39.18 4.74 -4.43
C GLN A 111 -38.13 5.86 -4.33
N PRO A 112 -37.95 6.68 -5.37
CA PRO A 112 -36.88 7.65 -5.44
C PRO A 112 -36.96 8.69 -4.33
N SER A 113 -35.78 9.07 -3.85
CA SER A 113 -35.62 10.22 -2.93
C SER A 113 -35.33 11.47 -3.75
N TYR A 114 -35.93 12.59 -3.34
CA TYR A 114 -35.66 13.90 -3.92
C TYR A 114 -34.59 14.69 -3.13
N SER A 115 -33.94 14.04 -2.16
CA SER A 115 -32.79 14.61 -1.44
C SER A 115 -31.48 14.23 -2.15
N HIS A 116 -30.70 15.22 -2.54
CA HIS A 116 -29.38 15.01 -3.14
C HIS A 116 -28.49 14.09 -2.30
N PHE A 117 -28.41 14.35 -1.00
CA PHE A 117 -27.58 13.53 -0.10
C PHE A 117 -28.04 12.08 -0.07
N ARG A 118 -29.35 11.86 0.13
CA ARG A 118 -29.89 10.49 0.21
C ARG A 118 -29.77 9.75 -1.13
N SER A 119 -30.07 10.43 -2.23
CA SER A 119 -29.93 9.81 -3.56
C SER A 119 -28.50 9.48 -3.91
N MET A 120 -27.55 10.37 -3.56
CA MET A 120 -26.13 10.08 -3.73
C MET A 120 -25.69 8.88 -2.90
N ASP A 121 -26.13 8.78 -1.61
CA ASP A 121 -25.86 7.60 -0.78
C ASP A 121 -26.39 6.31 -1.41
N ILE A 122 -27.59 6.36 -2.04
CA ILE A 122 -28.19 5.20 -2.71
C ILE A 122 -27.33 4.80 -3.92
N TRP A 123 -26.93 5.74 -4.76
CA TRP A 123 -26.07 5.47 -5.93
C TRP A 123 -24.68 4.99 -5.50
N ASP A 124 -24.08 5.60 -4.48
CA ASP A 124 -22.77 5.22 -3.98
C ASP A 124 -22.80 3.83 -3.31
N SER A 125 -23.86 3.52 -2.56
CA SER A 125 -23.99 2.24 -1.85
C SER A 125 -24.65 1.13 -2.65
N ALA A 126 -25.38 1.45 -3.73
CA ALA A 126 -26.29 0.56 -4.42
C ALA A 126 -27.40 -0.04 -3.51
N SER A 127 -27.78 0.67 -2.44
CA SER A 127 -28.83 0.23 -1.51
C SER A 127 -30.23 0.39 -2.11
N ASP A 128 -31.23 -0.25 -1.49
CA ASP A 128 -32.62 0.12 -1.68
C ASP A 128 -32.89 1.50 -1.04
N ALA A 129 -33.90 2.22 -1.53
CA ALA A 129 -34.20 3.58 -1.08
C ALA A 129 -34.44 3.72 0.43
N LEU A 130 -35.06 2.72 1.06
CA LEU A 130 -35.39 2.70 2.49
C LEU A 130 -34.31 2.01 3.36
N LYS A 131 -33.21 1.52 2.76
CA LYS A 131 -32.10 0.89 3.47
C LYS A 131 -30.90 1.82 3.49
N TYR A 132 -30.27 1.94 4.66
CA TYR A 132 -29.01 2.65 4.82
C TYR A 132 -27.88 1.62 4.88
N GLU A 133 -26.93 1.74 3.94
CA GLU A 133 -25.74 0.92 3.87
C GLU A 133 -24.51 1.77 4.16
N ASN A 134 -23.61 1.25 4.98
CA ASN A 134 -22.40 1.96 5.39
C ASN A 134 -21.19 1.65 4.49
N SER A 135 -21.40 0.91 3.41
CA SER A 135 -20.36 0.55 2.45
C SER A 135 -20.81 0.80 1.02
N GLY A 136 -19.87 1.26 0.19
CA GLY A 136 -20.11 1.53 -1.22
C GLY A 136 -19.97 0.28 -2.08
N TRP A 137 -20.65 0.30 -3.24
CA TRP A 137 -20.62 -0.84 -4.16
C TRP A 137 -19.22 -1.08 -4.75
N ALA A 138 -18.50 -0.01 -5.12
CA ALA A 138 -17.17 -0.13 -5.69
C ALA A 138 -16.16 -0.65 -4.65
N ALA A 139 -16.28 -0.20 -3.39
CA ALA A 139 -15.46 -0.74 -2.31
C ALA A 139 -15.71 -2.22 -2.08
N ARG A 140 -16.98 -2.66 -2.00
CA ARG A 140 -17.31 -4.08 -1.86
C ARG A 140 -16.77 -4.91 -3.02
N TYR A 141 -16.85 -4.38 -4.26
CA TYR A 141 -16.27 -5.01 -5.43
C TYR A 141 -14.74 -5.19 -5.25
N LEU A 142 -14.03 -4.12 -4.87
CA LEU A 142 -12.58 -4.15 -4.70
C LEU A 142 -12.15 -5.04 -3.53
N GLU A 143 -12.82 -4.98 -2.37
CA GLU A 143 -12.55 -5.87 -1.22
C GLU A 143 -12.74 -7.35 -1.56
N ALA A 144 -13.74 -7.67 -2.38
CA ALA A 144 -13.98 -9.05 -2.81
C ALA A 144 -12.95 -9.55 -3.83
N LYS A 145 -12.43 -8.66 -4.71
CA LYS A 145 -11.31 -8.97 -5.61
C LYS A 145 -9.95 -8.97 -4.91
N HIS A 146 -9.84 -8.30 -3.76
CA HIS A 146 -8.61 -8.13 -2.99
C HIS A 146 -8.83 -8.50 -1.50
N PRO A 147 -9.05 -9.78 -1.16
CA PRO A 147 -9.53 -10.22 0.16
C PRO A 147 -8.59 -9.87 1.31
N ASN A 148 -7.29 -9.68 1.04
CA ASN A 148 -6.27 -9.32 2.04
C ASN A 148 -6.07 -7.79 2.18
N PHE A 149 -6.89 -6.99 1.50
CA PHE A 149 -6.92 -5.55 1.70
C PHE A 149 -7.66 -5.23 3.03
N PRO A 150 -7.19 -4.27 3.86
CA PRO A 150 -6.04 -3.38 3.65
C PRO A 150 -4.70 -3.89 4.20
N GLU A 151 -4.68 -4.93 5.03
CA GLU A 151 -3.53 -5.33 5.87
C GLU A 151 -2.29 -5.72 5.05
N ALA A 152 -2.50 -6.38 3.91
CA ALA A 152 -1.42 -6.83 3.03
C ALA A 152 -1.03 -5.81 1.94
N TYR A 153 -1.65 -4.63 1.90
CA TYR A 153 -1.46 -3.66 0.82
C TYR A 153 -0.71 -2.39 1.28
N PRO A 154 0.05 -1.72 0.36
CA PRO A 154 0.42 -2.18 -0.98
C PRO A 154 1.40 -3.36 -0.94
N THR A 155 1.38 -4.19 -1.99
CA THR A 155 2.34 -5.28 -2.20
C THR A 155 3.28 -4.92 -3.34
N GLU A 156 4.36 -5.70 -3.54
CA GLU A 156 5.24 -5.54 -4.71
C GLU A 156 4.48 -5.75 -6.03
N LEU A 157 3.49 -6.66 -6.03
CA LEU A 157 2.65 -6.95 -7.20
C LEU A 157 1.54 -5.92 -7.42
N PHE A 158 1.02 -5.34 -6.34
CA PHE A 158 -0.04 -4.33 -6.35
C PHE A 158 0.43 -3.08 -5.59
N PRO A 159 1.42 -2.35 -6.11
CA PRO A 159 1.93 -1.15 -5.46
C PRO A 159 1.00 0.06 -5.63
N HIS A 160 -0.01 -0.05 -6.50
CA HIS A 160 -0.91 1.02 -6.89
C HIS A 160 -2.19 1.03 -6.07
N PRO A 161 -2.81 2.19 -5.81
CA PRO A 161 -4.11 2.24 -5.13
C PRO A 161 -5.18 1.53 -5.96
N LEU A 162 -6.10 0.83 -5.30
CA LEU A 162 -7.17 0.06 -5.94
C LEU A 162 -8.15 0.98 -6.69
N SER A 163 -8.44 2.15 -6.13
CA SER A 163 -9.27 3.20 -6.72
C SER A 163 -8.78 4.59 -6.35
N MET A 164 -9.22 5.59 -7.09
CA MET A 164 -8.91 6.99 -6.83
C MET A 164 -10.12 7.89 -7.00
N GLU A 165 -10.21 8.89 -6.12
CA GLU A 165 -11.12 10.03 -6.26
C GLU A 165 -10.31 11.30 -6.50
N ILE A 166 -10.58 11.97 -7.60
CA ILE A 166 -9.91 13.24 -7.88
C ILE A 166 -10.74 14.37 -7.28
N GLY A 167 -10.27 14.90 -6.16
CA GLY A 167 -11.02 15.89 -5.38
C GLY A 167 -10.48 16.05 -3.97
N TRP A 168 -11.36 16.50 -3.07
CA TRP A 168 -11.01 16.84 -1.69
C TRP A 168 -11.64 15.91 -0.63
N ASN A 169 -12.70 15.21 -0.99
CA ASN A 169 -13.46 14.37 -0.07
C ASN A 169 -13.59 12.95 -0.58
N SER A 170 -13.54 11.99 0.34
CA SER A 170 -13.90 10.60 0.06
C SER A 170 -15.42 10.43 0.00
N SER A 171 -15.89 9.56 -0.89
CA SER A 171 -17.30 9.23 -1.02
C SER A 171 -17.64 7.88 -0.38
N LEU A 172 -18.93 7.68 -0.13
CA LEU A 172 -19.44 6.38 0.33
C LEU A 172 -19.15 5.26 -0.68
N MET A 173 -19.07 5.57 -1.98
CA MET A 173 -18.80 4.61 -3.05
C MET A 173 -17.56 3.75 -2.78
N PHE A 174 -16.51 4.34 -2.17
CA PHE A 174 -15.25 3.68 -1.86
C PHE A 174 -15.05 3.39 -0.37
N THR A 175 -16.07 3.57 0.45
CA THR A 175 -16.06 3.15 1.85
C THR A 175 -16.36 1.66 1.92
N GLY A 176 -15.35 0.86 2.27
CA GLY A 176 -15.48 -0.59 2.41
C GLY A 176 -15.99 -1.01 3.78
N LYS A 177 -16.18 -2.31 3.96
CA LYS A 177 -16.52 -2.90 5.28
C LYS A 177 -15.33 -2.87 6.23
N LYS A 178 -14.12 -2.96 5.69
CA LYS A 178 -12.87 -2.98 6.45
C LYS A 178 -12.16 -1.63 6.44
N SER A 179 -12.15 -0.95 5.29
CA SER A 179 -11.35 0.26 5.07
C SER A 179 -11.86 1.08 3.89
N PHE A 180 -11.31 2.28 3.69
CA PHE A 180 -11.43 2.99 2.43
C PHE A 180 -10.58 2.32 1.36
N THR A 181 -11.15 2.08 0.19
CA THR A 181 -10.46 1.45 -0.95
C THR A 181 -9.88 2.46 -1.93
N SER A 182 -10.15 3.76 -1.75
CA SER A 182 -9.67 4.82 -2.61
C SER A 182 -8.61 5.69 -1.95
N VAL A 183 -7.75 6.26 -2.81
CA VAL A 183 -6.93 7.41 -2.45
C VAL A 183 -7.58 8.66 -3.03
N VAL A 184 -7.78 9.67 -2.18
CA VAL A 184 -8.32 10.97 -2.59
C VAL A 184 -7.16 11.93 -2.85
N ALA A 185 -7.10 12.53 -4.02
CA ALA A 185 -6.08 13.49 -4.38
C ALA A 185 -6.62 14.58 -5.30
N SER A 186 -6.46 15.83 -4.91
CA SER A 186 -6.73 16.99 -5.79
C SER A 186 -5.52 17.34 -6.65
N ASN A 187 -4.32 17.04 -6.18
CA ASN A 187 -3.06 17.18 -6.87
C ASN A 187 -2.08 16.10 -6.45
N PRO A 188 -1.75 15.12 -7.33
CA PRO A 188 -0.81 14.06 -7.01
C PRO A 188 0.62 14.53 -6.69
N GLU A 189 1.04 15.71 -7.13
CA GLU A 189 2.38 16.26 -6.83
C GLU A 189 2.50 16.73 -5.39
N SER A 190 1.41 17.18 -4.77
CA SER A 190 1.39 17.73 -3.41
C SER A 190 1.05 16.70 -2.32
N PHE A 191 1.20 15.42 -2.60
CA PHE A 191 1.03 14.39 -1.60
C PHE A 191 2.18 14.44 -0.59
N TYR A 192 1.87 14.68 0.70
CA TYR A 192 2.85 14.74 1.80
C TYR A 192 2.84 13.45 2.59
N GLU A 193 4.01 13.07 3.10
CA GLU A 193 4.09 11.99 4.10
C GLU A 193 3.40 12.44 5.39
N ILE A 194 2.45 11.65 5.86
CA ILE A 194 1.61 12.01 7.00
C ILE A 194 2.37 11.83 8.31
N ILE A 195 3.11 10.72 8.45
CA ILE A 195 3.91 10.39 9.65
C ILE A 195 5.12 9.59 9.19
N ASN A 196 6.32 9.91 9.72
CA ASN A 196 7.57 9.22 9.38
C ASN A 196 8.01 8.21 10.45
N GLU A 197 7.53 8.35 11.69
CA GLU A 197 7.85 7.45 12.80
C GLU A 197 6.57 6.81 13.34
N PHE A 198 6.61 5.51 13.51
CA PHE A 198 5.47 4.73 14.01
C PHE A 198 5.90 3.96 15.25
N ASP A 199 5.18 4.14 16.34
CA ASP A 199 5.29 3.28 17.52
C ASP A 199 4.60 1.94 17.20
N ASN A 200 5.27 0.84 17.52
CA ASN A 200 4.72 -0.50 17.29
C ASN A 200 4.11 -1.11 18.56
N ASN A 201 4.09 -0.37 19.66
CA ASN A 201 3.55 -0.80 20.94
C ASN A 201 2.15 -0.22 21.19
N TYR A 202 1.13 -0.92 20.75
CA TYR A 202 -0.26 -0.58 21.04
C TYR A 202 -0.83 -1.51 22.10
N PRO A 203 -1.59 -0.98 23.09
CA PRO A 203 -2.26 -1.81 24.07
C PRO A 203 -3.32 -2.68 23.39
N SER A 204 -3.52 -3.90 23.89
CA SER A 204 -4.59 -4.81 23.44
C SER A 204 -5.95 -4.33 23.97
N THR A 205 -6.38 -3.15 23.52
CA THR A 205 -7.62 -2.48 23.89
C THR A 205 -8.31 -1.95 22.62
N PRO A 206 -9.63 -1.65 22.64
CA PRO A 206 -10.31 -1.05 21.50
C PRO A 206 -9.67 0.25 20.99
N ILE A 207 -9.01 1.01 21.87
CA ILE A 207 -8.26 2.22 21.49
C ILE A 207 -6.96 1.83 20.77
N GLY A 208 -6.23 0.83 21.28
CA GLY A 208 -5.01 0.34 20.65
C GLY A 208 -5.28 -0.22 19.24
N GLU A 209 -6.37 -0.95 19.04
CA GLU A 209 -6.77 -1.44 17.73
C GLU A 209 -7.09 -0.29 16.75
N LYS A 210 -7.75 0.77 17.22
CA LYS A 210 -8.00 1.97 16.40
C LYS A 210 -6.71 2.70 16.03
N LEU A 211 -5.76 2.82 16.96
CA LEU A 211 -4.46 3.43 16.69
C LEU A 211 -3.65 2.62 15.68
N LYS A 212 -3.64 1.30 15.82
CA LYS A 212 -3.02 0.37 14.86
C LYS A 212 -3.63 0.52 13.45
N TYR A 213 -4.95 0.63 13.37
CA TYR A 213 -5.64 0.88 12.10
C TYR A 213 -5.25 2.23 11.49
N LEU A 214 -5.23 3.31 12.28
CA LEU A 214 -4.81 4.63 11.80
C LEU A 214 -3.35 4.63 11.30
N GLN A 215 -2.49 3.91 11.98
CA GLN A 215 -1.10 3.72 11.54
C GLN A 215 -1.01 2.97 10.21
N LEU A 216 -1.79 1.89 10.05
CA LEU A 216 -1.87 1.16 8.79
C LEU A 216 -2.29 2.09 7.64
N MET A 217 -3.33 2.89 7.85
CA MET A 217 -3.80 3.86 6.86
C MET A 217 -2.74 4.92 6.52
N ALA A 218 -2.01 5.41 7.50
CA ALA A 218 -0.93 6.38 7.27
C ALA A 218 0.23 5.77 6.47
N LYS A 219 0.64 4.54 6.79
CA LYS A 219 1.67 3.80 6.03
C LYS A 219 1.25 3.58 4.58
N GLN A 220 0.00 3.17 4.36
CA GLN A 220 -0.55 2.99 3.00
C GLN A 220 -0.59 4.32 2.24
N SER A 221 -1.06 5.39 2.89
CA SER A 221 -1.10 6.72 2.28
C SER A 221 0.28 7.19 1.84
N ASN A 222 1.30 7.02 2.69
CA ASN A 222 2.67 7.37 2.35
C ASN A 222 3.22 6.54 1.17
N ALA A 223 2.96 5.23 1.18
CA ALA A 223 3.39 4.34 0.10
C ALA A 223 2.71 4.69 -1.23
N TYR A 224 1.38 4.85 -1.23
CA TYR A 224 0.64 5.25 -2.41
C TYR A 224 1.01 6.65 -2.88
N GLY A 225 1.29 7.59 -1.97
CA GLY A 225 1.74 8.94 -2.30
C GLY A 225 3.03 8.95 -3.12
N LYS A 226 4.01 8.10 -2.79
CA LYS A 226 5.24 7.93 -3.57
C LYS A 226 4.94 7.42 -4.97
N VAL A 227 4.16 6.36 -5.08
CA VAL A 227 3.78 5.75 -6.36
C VAL A 227 3.02 6.75 -7.24
N LEU A 228 2.06 7.47 -6.66
CA LEU A 228 1.29 8.48 -7.39
C LEU A 228 2.17 9.60 -7.95
N LYS A 229 3.10 10.14 -7.15
CA LYS A 229 4.07 11.15 -7.60
C LYS A 229 4.94 10.63 -8.74
N GLU A 230 5.45 9.42 -8.61
CA GLU A 230 6.30 8.81 -9.63
C GLU A 230 5.54 8.58 -10.94
N GLN A 231 4.34 8.00 -10.89
CA GLN A 231 3.56 7.73 -12.09
C GLN A 231 3.05 9.04 -12.71
N PHE A 232 2.63 10.00 -11.92
CA PHE A 232 2.23 11.31 -12.40
C PHE A 232 3.39 12.06 -13.10
N LYS A 233 4.60 11.97 -12.54
CA LYS A 233 5.81 12.56 -13.14
C LYS A 233 6.21 11.85 -14.45
N LYS A 234 6.06 10.54 -14.54
CA LYS A 234 6.32 9.74 -15.75
C LYS A 234 5.26 9.99 -16.83
N GLY A 235 4.05 10.35 -16.42
CA GLY A 235 2.91 10.51 -17.31
C GLY A 235 3.06 11.67 -18.27
N THR A 236 2.59 11.44 -19.50
CA THR A 236 2.56 12.46 -20.55
C THR A 236 1.49 13.50 -20.24
N GLU A 237 1.81 14.74 -20.43
CA GLU A 237 0.85 15.84 -20.33
C GLU A 237 0.18 16.08 -21.69
N TYR A 238 -1.13 15.89 -21.71
CA TYR A 238 -1.98 16.16 -22.88
C TYR A 238 -2.69 17.50 -22.73
N ALA A 239 -3.11 18.07 -23.87
CA ALA A 239 -3.85 19.32 -23.88
C ALA A 239 -5.30 19.12 -23.45
N PHE A 240 -5.74 19.84 -22.43
CA PHE A 240 -7.11 19.90 -21.93
C PHE A 240 -7.62 21.34 -21.92
N PRO A 241 -8.94 21.56 -22.03
CA PRO A 241 -9.53 22.86 -21.79
C PRO A 241 -9.34 23.29 -20.33
N ARG A 242 -9.60 24.56 -20.06
CA ARG A 242 -9.53 25.09 -18.68
C ARG A 242 -10.91 24.98 -18.04
N SER A 243 -11.12 23.97 -17.22
CA SER A 243 -12.30 23.80 -16.37
C SER A 243 -12.01 22.82 -15.24
N ASN A 244 -12.86 22.81 -14.23
CA ASN A 244 -12.66 21.93 -13.07
C ASN A 244 -12.68 20.43 -13.47
N LEU A 245 -13.65 20.01 -14.27
CA LEU A 245 -13.72 18.62 -14.72
C LEU A 245 -12.55 18.25 -15.65
N ALA A 246 -12.15 19.18 -16.53
CA ALA A 246 -11.01 18.96 -17.41
C ALA A 246 -9.70 18.78 -16.63
N ASP A 247 -9.49 19.55 -15.56
CA ASP A 247 -8.33 19.39 -14.68
C ASP A 247 -8.33 18.03 -13.97
N GLN A 248 -9.49 17.56 -13.50
CA GLN A 248 -9.64 16.22 -12.91
C GLN A 248 -9.33 15.12 -13.93
N LEU A 249 -9.93 15.18 -15.14
CA LEU A 249 -9.69 14.19 -16.20
C LEU A 249 -8.26 14.24 -16.75
N LYS A 250 -7.63 15.42 -16.76
CA LYS A 250 -6.21 15.59 -17.09
C LYS A 250 -5.32 14.84 -16.10
N ILE A 251 -5.63 14.89 -14.80
CA ILE A 251 -4.92 14.11 -13.77
C ILE A 251 -5.07 12.61 -14.04
N VAL A 252 -6.31 12.14 -14.26
CA VAL A 252 -6.57 10.72 -14.57
C VAL A 252 -5.80 10.28 -15.82
N SER A 253 -5.87 11.05 -16.90
CA SER A 253 -5.14 10.79 -18.16
C SER A 253 -3.64 10.69 -17.93
N ARG A 254 -3.06 11.61 -17.17
CA ARG A 254 -1.62 11.63 -16.87
C ARG A 254 -1.19 10.44 -16.02
N LEU A 255 -1.99 10.03 -15.03
CA LEU A 255 -1.72 8.85 -14.22
C LEU A 255 -1.79 7.56 -15.05
N ILE A 256 -2.80 7.42 -15.93
CA ILE A 256 -2.91 6.26 -16.84
C ILE A 256 -1.70 6.20 -17.78
N SER A 257 -1.29 7.33 -18.38
CA SER A 257 -0.13 7.38 -19.28
C SER A 257 1.19 7.09 -18.56
N GLY A 258 1.27 7.42 -17.29
CA GLY A 258 2.41 7.10 -16.43
C GLY A 258 2.50 5.64 -16.00
N GLY A 259 1.45 4.83 -16.29
CA GLY A 259 1.43 3.40 -15.97
C GLY A 259 0.76 3.05 -14.64
N LEU A 260 -0.04 3.98 -14.07
CA LEU A 260 -0.81 3.65 -12.88
C LEU A 260 -1.86 2.56 -13.20
N GLN A 261 -1.91 1.49 -12.41
CA GLN A 261 -2.78 0.33 -12.62
C GLN A 261 -4.11 0.40 -11.86
N THR A 262 -4.45 1.57 -11.32
CA THR A 262 -5.73 1.82 -10.64
C THR A 262 -6.90 1.52 -11.58
N ARG A 263 -7.89 0.75 -11.08
CA ARG A 263 -9.00 0.21 -11.88
C ARG A 263 -10.23 1.11 -11.93
N ILE A 264 -10.48 1.91 -10.90
CA ILE A 264 -11.66 2.77 -10.81
C ILE A 264 -11.23 4.18 -10.42
N TYR A 265 -11.65 5.15 -11.24
CA TYR A 265 -11.48 6.56 -10.96
C TYR A 265 -12.85 7.21 -10.82
N LYS A 266 -12.99 8.14 -9.88
CA LYS A 266 -14.17 8.98 -9.73
C LYS A 266 -13.76 10.45 -9.85
N VAL A 267 -14.49 11.17 -10.69
CA VAL A 267 -14.41 12.62 -10.84
C VAL A 267 -15.81 13.20 -10.71
N GLN A 268 -15.93 14.47 -10.41
CA GLN A 268 -17.23 15.08 -10.14
C GLN A 268 -17.32 16.49 -10.71
N ILE A 269 -18.49 16.82 -11.25
CA ILE A 269 -18.88 18.17 -11.62
C ILE A 269 -20.24 18.51 -10.98
N GLY A 270 -20.32 19.65 -10.33
CA GLY A 270 -21.55 20.15 -9.70
C GLY A 270 -22.27 21.19 -10.57
N GLY A 271 -23.35 21.75 -10.01
CA GLY A 271 -24.10 22.83 -10.62
C GLY A 271 -25.36 22.42 -11.38
N PHE A 272 -25.72 21.12 -11.37
CA PHE A 272 -26.93 20.62 -12.01
C PHE A 272 -28.23 20.94 -11.25
N ASP A 273 -28.13 21.49 -10.04
CA ASP A 273 -29.32 21.89 -9.26
C ASP A 273 -29.96 23.19 -9.80
N THR A 274 -30.46 23.09 -11.02
CA THR A 274 -30.96 24.23 -11.82
C THR A 274 -32.44 24.49 -11.61
N HIS A 275 -32.84 24.78 -10.35
CA HIS A 275 -34.20 25.25 -10.03
C HIS A 275 -34.50 26.60 -10.69
N CYS A 276 -33.49 27.37 -11.02
CA CYS A 276 -33.61 28.63 -11.75
C CYS A 276 -32.48 28.77 -12.73
N ALA A 277 -32.62 29.62 -13.73
CA ALA A 277 -31.61 29.95 -14.71
C ALA A 277 -30.95 28.72 -15.41
N LEU A 278 -31.71 27.62 -15.56
CA LEU A 278 -31.29 26.48 -16.36
C LEU A 278 -30.92 26.96 -17.77
N VAL A 279 -31.76 27.86 -18.29
CA VAL A 279 -31.54 28.56 -19.56
C VAL A 279 -31.65 30.06 -19.37
N GLU A 280 -31.04 30.83 -20.27
CA GLU A 280 -31.23 32.27 -20.33
C GLU A 280 -32.57 32.62 -20.98
N PRO A 281 -33.33 33.61 -20.46
CA PRO A 281 -34.64 33.97 -20.99
C PRO A 281 -34.66 34.35 -22.48
N GLY A 282 -33.58 34.95 -22.99
CA GLY A 282 -33.46 35.38 -24.38
C GLY A 282 -32.90 34.33 -25.35
N ASP A 283 -32.18 33.32 -24.83
CA ASP A 283 -31.59 32.24 -25.63
C ASP A 283 -31.52 30.96 -24.83
N LYS A 284 -32.42 30.06 -25.09
CA LYS A 284 -32.52 28.77 -24.39
C LYS A 284 -31.37 27.78 -24.70
N THR A 285 -30.49 28.14 -25.64
CA THR A 285 -29.26 27.36 -25.90
C THR A 285 -28.11 27.76 -24.99
N THR A 286 -28.29 28.78 -24.16
CA THR A 286 -27.36 29.29 -23.16
C THR A 286 -27.93 29.19 -21.75
N GLY A 287 -27.12 29.47 -20.73
CA GLY A 287 -27.49 29.36 -19.32
C GLY A 287 -26.61 28.38 -18.56
N MET A 288 -26.97 28.12 -17.31
CA MET A 288 -26.16 27.26 -16.43
C MET A 288 -26.00 25.85 -16.99
N HIS A 289 -27.09 25.23 -17.42
CA HIS A 289 -27.09 23.88 -17.95
C HIS A 289 -26.21 23.74 -19.21
N ALA A 290 -26.37 24.68 -20.15
CA ALA A 290 -25.56 24.73 -21.37
C ALA A 290 -24.06 24.86 -21.08
N THR A 291 -23.69 25.68 -20.09
CA THR A 291 -22.31 25.89 -19.65
C THR A 291 -21.70 24.64 -19.08
N ILE A 292 -22.43 23.96 -18.17
CA ILE A 292 -21.96 22.73 -17.53
C ILE A 292 -21.85 21.58 -18.55
N LEU A 293 -22.87 21.41 -19.42
CA LEU A 293 -22.83 20.41 -20.49
C LEU A 293 -21.66 20.64 -21.45
N LYS A 294 -21.35 21.92 -21.77
CA LYS A 294 -20.18 22.23 -22.58
C LYS A 294 -18.88 21.88 -21.87
N GLU A 295 -18.77 22.13 -20.58
CA GLU A 295 -17.61 21.74 -19.80
C GLU A 295 -17.40 20.23 -19.83
N ILE A 296 -18.46 19.43 -19.67
CA ILE A 296 -18.40 17.97 -19.76
C ILE A 296 -17.97 17.54 -21.15
N ASP A 297 -18.59 18.11 -22.20
CA ASP A 297 -18.32 17.76 -23.60
C ASP A 297 -16.85 17.98 -23.95
N ASP A 298 -16.36 19.18 -23.67
CA ASP A 298 -14.97 19.58 -23.93
C ASP A 298 -13.96 18.71 -23.15
N ALA A 299 -14.26 18.43 -21.87
CA ALA A 299 -13.39 17.64 -21.01
C ALA A 299 -13.36 16.16 -21.42
N VAL A 300 -14.50 15.56 -21.73
CA VAL A 300 -14.60 14.17 -22.21
C VAL A 300 -13.97 14.02 -23.60
N ALA A 301 -14.20 14.95 -24.51
CA ALA A 301 -13.57 14.94 -25.83
C ALA A 301 -12.02 14.99 -25.72
N ALA A 302 -11.49 15.88 -24.84
CA ALA A 302 -10.04 15.95 -24.59
C ALA A 302 -9.51 14.67 -23.93
N PHE A 303 -10.27 14.08 -22.99
CA PHE A 303 -9.90 12.84 -22.33
C PHE A 303 -9.83 11.68 -23.32
N MET A 304 -10.87 11.47 -24.13
CA MET A 304 -10.89 10.41 -25.15
C MET A 304 -9.77 10.58 -26.17
N LYS A 305 -9.51 11.82 -26.63
CA LYS A 305 -8.37 12.13 -27.51
C LYS A 305 -7.04 11.76 -26.85
N SER A 306 -6.87 12.05 -25.57
CA SER A 306 -5.64 11.69 -24.85
C SER A 306 -5.45 10.17 -24.74
N LEU A 307 -6.53 9.43 -24.51
CA LEU A 307 -6.52 7.95 -24.49
C LEU A 307 -6.16 7.37 -25.85
N ASP A 308 -6.68 7.93 -26.95
CA ASP A 308 -6.33 7.52 -28.31
C ASP A 308 -4.83 7.77 -28.58
N GLN A 309 -4.31 8.95 -28.20
CA GLN A 309 -2.90 9.29 -28.39
C GLN A 309 -1.93 8.39 -27.61
N MET A 310 -2.34 7.88 -26.44
CA MET A 310 -1.53 6.93 -25.68
C MET A 310 -1.81 5.45 -26.00
N GLY A 311 -2.76 5.16 -26.92
CA GLY A 311 -3.14 3.79 -27.29
C GLY A 311 -3.82 3.00 -26.15
N LYS A 312 -4.56 3.69 -25.26
CA LYS A 312 -5.22 3.09 -24.10
C LYS A 312 -6.75 3.17 -24.14
N SER A 313 -7.34 3.72 -25.21
CA SER A 313 -8.78 3.91 -25.35
C SER A 313 -9.59 2.59 -25.30
N ASP A 314 -9.02 1.46 -25.70
CA ASP A 314 -9.66 0.15 -25.59
C ASP A 314 -9.77 -0.39 -24.15
N ARG A 315 -9.07 0.24 -23.21
CA ARG A 315 -9.03 -0.17 -21.81
C ARG A 315 -9.86 0.73 -20.90
N VAL A 316 -10.46 1.79 -21.40
CA VAL A 316 -11.14 2.79 -20.58
C VAL A 316 -12.61 2.89 -20.98
N LEU A 317 -13.47 2.70 -19.98
CA LEU A 317 -14.90 2.99 -20.05
C LEU A 317 -15.20 4.20 -19.17
N GLY A 318 -15.79 5.24 -19.75
CA GLY A 318 -16.33 6.36 -19.01
C GLY A 318 -17.84 6.17 -18.75
N MET A 319 -18.32 6.62 -17.61
CA MET A 319 -19.72 6.55 -17.24
C MET A 319 -20.15 7.82 -16.51
N CYS A 320 -21.10 8.58 -17.10
CA CYS A 320 -21.71 9.76 -16.52
C CYS A 320 -23.01 9.35 -15.81
N VAL A 321 -23.12 9.69 -14.52
CA VAL A 321 -24.27 9.39 -13.66
C VAL A 321 -24.72 10.63 -12.89
N SER A 322 -26.00 10.74 -12.64
CA SER A 322 -26.58 11.76 -11.75
C SER A 322 -27.48 11.09 -10.73
N GLU A 323 -27.57 11.63 -9.54
CA GLU A 323 -28.31 11.06 -8.41
C GLU A 323 -29.82 10.92 -8.66
N PHE A 324 -30.37 11.77 -9.51
CA PHE A 324 -31.74 11.73 -10.03
C PHE A 324 -31.88 12.63 -11.27
N GLY A 325 -33.05 12.66 -11.88
CA GLY A 325 -33.40 13.57 -12.98
C GLY A 325 -34.18 14.78 -12.53
N ARG A 326 -34.81 15.47 -13.49
CA ARG A 326 -35.60 16.66 -13.26
C ARG A 326 -37.06 16.45 -13.70
N THR A 327 -37.96 17.27 -13.15
CA THR A 327 -39.39 17.24 -13.52
C THR A 327 -39.60 17.41 -15.03
N VAL A 328 -40.65 16.77 -15.54
CA VAL A 328 -41.03 16.90 -16.96
C VAL A 328 -41.45 18.32 -17.30
N HIS A 329 -42.15 18.97 -16.37
CA HIS A 329 -42.57 20.37 -16.50
C HIS A 329 -41.44 21.33 -16.11
N SER A 330 -41.35 22.44 -16.81
CA SER A 330 -40.53 23.55 -16.33
C SER A 330 -41.25 24.34 -15.24
N ASN A 331 -40.47 24.93 -14.34
CA ASN A 331 -41.01 25.79 -13.28
C ASN A 331 -41.09 27.28 -13.73
N GLY A 332 -41.51 28.15 -12.82
CA GLY A 332 -41.68 29.57 -13.09
C GLY A 332 -40.41 30.41 -13.15
N THR A 333 -39.23 29.82 -12.92
CA THR A 333 -37.94 30.52 -12.80
C THR A 333 -36.95 30.11 -13.90
N ASN A 334 -37.44 29.68 -15.06
CA ASN A 334 -36.66 29.11 -16.16
C ASN A 334 -35.76 27.96 -15.73
N GLY A 335 -36.28 27.10 -14.91
CA GLY A 335 -35.60 25.92 -14.38
C GLY A 335 -36.56 24.72 -14.30
N THR A 336 -36.09 23.68 -13.61
CA THR A 336 -36.83 22.47 -13.34
C THR A 336 -36.61 22.03 -11.89
N ASP A 337 -37.60 21.38 -11.30
CA ASP A 337 -37.48 20.88 -9.94
C ASP A 337 -36.98 19.42 -9.93
N HIS A 338 -36.75 18.85 -8.73
CA HIS A 338 -36.27 17.48 -8.61
C HIS A 338 -37.27 16.50 -9.21
N GLY A 339 -36.80 15.61 -10.06
CA GLY A 339 -37.56 14.53 -10.69
C GLY A 339 -36.89 13.18 -10.47
N THR A 340 -37.32 12.16 -11.20
CA THR A 340 -36.93 10.79 -10.93
C THR A 340 -35.83 10.26 -11.87
N VAL A 341 -36.08 10.20 -13.16
CA VAL A 341 -35.24 9.51 -14.11
C VAL A 341 -34.23 10.43 -14.81
N SER A 342 -33.02 9.94 -15.00
CA SER A 342 -32.00 10.59 -15.81
C SER A 342 -31.36 9.59 -16.77
N PRO A 343 -30.84 10.00 -17.94
CA PRO A 343 -30.05 9.11 -18.76
C PRO A 343 -28.71 8.82 -18.10
N VAL A 344 -28.24 7.58 -18.22
CA VAL A 344 -26.84 7.22 -17.98
C VAL A 344 -26.13 7.18 -19.32
N ILE A 345 -25.02 7.89 -19.43
CA ILE A 345 -24.22 7.97 -20.65
C ILE A 345 -22.90 7.28 -20.42
N LEU A 346 -22.58 6.28 -21.26
CA LEU A 346 -21.28 5.62 -21.23
C LEU A 346 -20.54 5.93 -22.52
N PHE A 347 -19.21 5.96 -22.43
CA PHE A 347 -18.37 6.20 -23.60
C PHE A 347 -17.07 5.40 -23.55
N GLY A 348 -16.58 5.00 -24.69
CA GLY A 348 -15.37 4.19 -24.84
C GLY A 348 -15.40 3.38 -26.14
N ASN A 349 -14.27 2.80 -26.55
CA ASN A 349 -14.15 2.10 -27.83
C ASN A 349 -14.99 0.82 -27.93
N LYS A 350 -15.26 0.18 -26.80
CA LYS A 350 -15.91 -1.14 -26.75
C LYS A 350 -17.39 -1.09 -26.39
N VAL A 351 -17.97 0.10 -26.20
CA VAL A 351 -19.40 0.20 -25.90
C VAL A 351 -20.25 -0.33 -27.07
N ASP A 352 -21.37 -0.96 -26.77
CA ASP A 352 -22.42 -1.24 -27.77
C ASP A 352 -23.15 0.09 -28.07
N PRO A 353 -23.04 0.66 -29.27
CA PRO A 353 -23.55 2.00 -29.54
C PRO A 353 -25.07 2.11 -29.58
N LYS A 354 -25.81 1.00 -29.50
CA LYS A 354 -27.27 1.00 -29.52
C LYS A 354 -27.81 1.65 -28.25
N VAL A 355 -28.76 2.55 -28.42
CA VAL A 355 -29.51 3.15 -27.30
C VAL A 355 -30.32 2.08 -26.57
N ILE A 356 -30.28 2.08 -25.24
CA ILE A 356 -31.12 1.23 -24.40
C ILE A 356 -32.26 2.07 -23.85
N GLY A 357 -33.46 1.48 -23.85
CA GLY A 357 -34.70 2.12 -23.44
C GLY A 357 -35.43 2.80 -24.57
N LYS A 358 -36.68 3.08 -24.32
CA LYS A 358 -37.59 3.76 -25.25
C LYS A 358 -37.71 5.23 -24.84
N ASN A 359 -38.00 6.10 -25.81
CA ASN A 359 -38.39 7.45 -25.53
C ASN A 359 -39.58 7.48 -24.59
N PRO A 360 -39.66 8.42 -23.62
CA PRO A 360 -40.75 8.48 -22.68
C PRO A 360 -42.06 8.75 -23.40
N ILE A 361 -43.14 8.10 -22.94
CA ILE A 361 -44.50 8.41 -23.38
C ILE A 361 -45.10 9.40 -22.40
N ILE A 362 -45.19 10.66 -22.81
CA ILE A 362 -45.78 11.72 -21.98
C ILE A 362 -47.25 11.82 -22.31
N PRO A 363 -48.18 11.57 -21.34
CA PRO A 363 -49.63 11.66 -21.57
C PRO A 363 -50.08 13.05 -22.06
N ASP A 364 -51.23 13.09 -22.73
CA ASP A 364 -51.75 14.37 -23.26
C ASP A 364 -52.08 15.39 -22.16
N LYS A 365 -52.51 14.90 -21.01
CA LYS A 365 -52.77 15.73 -19.83
C LYS A 365 -51.85 15.32 -18.69
N THR A 366 -50.93 16.16 -18.38
CA THR A 366 -50.01 16.01 -17.24
C THR A 366 -50.20 17.20 -16.29
N ASN A 367 -50.07 16.98 -15.02
CA ASN A 367 -49.94 18.03 -14.02
C ASN A 367 -48.47 18.24 -13.66
N TYR A 368 -48.19 19.25 -12.87
CA TYR A 368 -46.84 19.62 -12.46
C TYR A 368 -46.10 18.49 -11.68
N SER A 369 -46.84 17.60 -11.03
CA SER A 369 -46.31 16.49 -10.26
C SER A 369 -46.12 15.22 -11.12
N TYR A 370 -46.31 15.32 -12.45
CA TYR A 370 -46.09 14.15 -13.31
C TYR A 370 -44.59 13.83 -13.41
N GLU A 371 -44.26 12.59 -13.11
CA GLU A 371 -42.90 12.03 -13.24
C GLU A 371 -42.85 10.98 -14.33
N MET A 372 -41.72 10.88 -15.00
CA MET A 372 -41.50 9.84 -15.98
C MET A 372 -41.25 8.49 -15.30
N ASP A 373 -41.80 7.43 -15.91
CA ASP A 373 -41.59 6.07 -15.44
C ASP A 373 -40.12 5.64 -15.63
N MET A 374 -39.58 5.01 -14.60
CA MET A 374 -38.30 4.33 -14.66
C MET A 374 -38.38 3.11 -15.59
N GLN A 375 -37.44 2.97 -16.53
CA GLN A 375 -37.32 1.78 -17.37
C GLN A 375 -36.21 0.85 -16.86
N TYR A 376 -35.14 1.40 -16.33
CA TYR A 376 -33.99 0.67 -15.85
C TYR A 376 -33.61 1.11 -14.45
N ASP A 377 -33.35 0.13 -13.59
CA ASP A 377 -32.73 0.36 -12.31
C ASP A 377 -31.23 0.64 -12.53
N PHE A 378 -30.66 1.68 -11.90
CA PHE A 378 -29.23 2.00 -12.07
C PHE A 378 -28.33 0.83 -11.71
N ARG A 379 -28.78 -0.07 -10.82
CA ARG A 379 -28.04 -1.28 -10.43
C ARG A 379 -27.95 -2.32 -11.56
N GLN A 380 -28.85 -2.29 -12.55
CA GLN A 380 -28.72 -3.08 -13.78
C GLN A 380 -27.53 -2.58 -14.61
N VAL A 381 -27.33 -1.24 -14.66
CA VAL A 381 -26.15 -0.66 -15.32
C VAL A 381 -24.87 -1.04 -14.57
N TYR A 382 -24.88 -0.95 -13.22
CA TYR A 382 -23.73 -1.35 -12.40
C TYR A 382 -23.42 -2.85 -12.54
N ALA A 383 -24.45 -3.72 -12.51
CA ALA A 383 -24.27 -5.15 -12.77
C ALA A 383 -23.62 -5.41 -14.12
N SER A 384 -24.10 -4.69 -15.15
CA SER A 384 -23.55 -4.83 -16.50
C SER A 384 -22.11 -4.34 -16.61
N VAL A 385 -21.76 -3.21 -15.97
CA VAL A 385 -20.40 -2.69 -15.93
C VAL A 385 -19.48 -3.68 -15.19
N MET A 386 -19.91 -4.20 -14.04
CA MET A 386 -19.11 -5.17 -13.30
C MET A 386 -18.86 -6.45 -14.09
N ASN A 387 -19.87 -6.99 -14.77
CA ASN A 387 -19.75 -8.25 -15.45
C ASN A 387 -19.13 -8.11 -16.85
N GLN A 388 -19.62 -7.16 -17.67
CA GLN A 388 -19.18 -7.02 -19.06
C GLN A 388 -17.87 -6.24 -19.21
N TRP A 389 -17.45 -5.46 -18.19
CA TRP A 389 -16.27 -4.60 -18.26
C TRP A 389 -15.22 -4.89 -17.19
N MET A 390 -15.62 -5.17 -15.96
CA MET A 390 -14.71 -5.29 -14.82
C MET A 390 -14.32 -6.74 -14.50
N GLY A 391 -14.81 -7.73 -15.22
CA GLY A 391 -14.51 -9.15 -15.01
C GLY A 391 -15.13 -9.70 -13.72
N GLY A 392 -16.38 -9.32 -13.45
CA GLY A 392 -17.20 -9.93 -12.40
C GLY A 392 -18.04 -11.07 -12.98
N SER A 393 -18.45 -12.02 -12.14
CA SER A 393 -19.47 -13.01 -12.46
C SER A 393 -20.84 -12.60 -11.92
N LYS A 394 -21.89 -13.23 -12.39
CA LYS A 394 -23.26 -12.94 -11.95
C LYS A 394 -23.46 -13.18 -10.44
N SER A 395 -22.95 -14.29 -9.91
CA SER A 395 -23.03 -14.59 -8.49
C SER A 395 -22.25 -13.57 -7.65
N PHE A 396 -21.05 -13.20 -8.09
CA PHE A 396 -20.21 -12.18 -7.47
C PHE A 396 -20.91 -10.82 -7.43
N THR A 397 -21.51 -10.40 -8.55
CA THR A 397 -22.22 -9.13 -8.67
C THR A 397 -23.45 -9.06 -7.75
N LYS A 398 -24.16 -10.18 -7.61
CA LYS A 398 -25.31 -10.30 -6.69
C LYS A 398 -24.92 -10.00 -5.25
N ASP A 399 -23.75 -10.48 -4.79
CA ASP A 399 -23.26 -10.22 -3.43
C ASP A 399 -22.88 -8.76 -3.23
N ILE A 400 -22.35 -8.11 -4.25
CA ILE A 400 -21.99 -6.69 -4.24
C ILE A 400 -23.21 -5.78 -4.24
N LEU A 401 -24.26 -6.11 -5.01
CA LEU A 401 -25.47 -5.30 -5.17
C LEU A 401 -26.63 -5.75 -4.28
N PHE A 402 -26.42 -6.77 -3.43
CA PHE A 402 -27.41 -7.38 -2.52
C PHE A 402 -28.57 -8.10 -3.19
N LYS A 403 -28.69 -8.01 -4.52
CA LYS A 403 -29.74 -8.65 -5.33
C LYS A 403 -29.16 -9.02 -6.70
N ASP A 404 -29.83 -9.95 -7.36
CA ASP A 404 -29.59 -10.25 -8.78
C ASP A 404 -30.32 -9.20 -9.63
N PHE A 405 -29.57 -8.50 -10.48
CA PHE A 405 -30.09 -7.52 -11.41
C PHE A 405 -29.85 -7.99 -12.84
N GLU A 406 -30.91 -7.97 -13.66
CA GLU A 406 -30.81 -8.27 -15.07
C GLU A 406 -29.84 -7.30 -15.75
N GLN A 407 -28.90 -7.84 -16.52
CA GLN A 407 -27.91 -7.03 -17.23
C GLN A 407 -28.51 -6.41 -18.49
N VAL A 408 -28.01 -5.23 -18.83
CA VAL A 408 -28.27 -4.56 -20.10
C VAL A 408 -27.01 -4.59 -20.98
N PRO A 409 -27.12 -4.71 -22.31
CA PRO A 409 -25.96 -4.78 -23.19
C PRO A 409 -25.24 -3.42 -23.24
N ILE A 410 -24.15 -3.28 -22.49
CA ILE A 410 -23.32 -2.06 -22.45
C ILE A 410 -22.14 -2.21 -23.40
N ILE A 411 -21.52 -3.38 -23.44
CA ILE A 411 -20.35 -3.67 -24.23
C ILE A 411 -20.74 -4.45 -25.49
N GLN A 412 -20.06 -4.26 -26.60
CA GLN A 412 -20.33 -4.96 -27.86
C GLN A 412 -20.29 -6.47 -27.66
N SER A 413 -21.18 -7.18 -28.36
CA SER A 413 -21.37 -8.64 -28.23
C SER A 413 -20.13 -9.47 -28.53
N ALA A 414 -19.18 -8.92 -29.29
CA ALA A 414 -17.87 -9.56 -29.49
C ALA A 414 -17.07 -9.78 -28.22
N TYR A 415 -17.50 -9.19 -27.11
CA TYR A 415 -16.91 -9.30 -25.77
C TYR A 415 -17.87 -9.95 -24.77
N ILE A 416 -18.87 -10.71 -25.26
CA ILE A 416 -19.75 -11.52 -24.39
C ILE A 416 -18.91 -12.65 -23.82
N ASP A 417 -19.10 -12.88 -22.54
CA ASP A 417 -18.52 -13.94 -21.74
C ASP A 417 -19.69 -14.82 -21.26
N SER A 418 -19.84 -15.99 -21.88
CA SER A 418 -21.04 -16.82 -21.71
C SER A 418 -21.03 -17.66 -20.46
N ASP A 419 -19.86 -18.06 -19.96
CA ASP A 419 -19.69 -18.81 -18.71
C ASP A 419 -19.28 -17.91 -17.55
N GLU A 420 -19.17 -16.59 -17.80
CA GLU A 420 -18.90 -15.54 -16.82
C GLU A 420 -17.56 -15.74 -16.10
N ASP A 421 -16.56 -16.28 -16.78
CA ASP A 421 -15.23 -16.53 -16.25
C ASP A 421 -14.27 -15.32 -16.39
N GLY A 422 -14.71 -14.26 -17.10
CA GLY A 422 -13.96 -13.03 -17.35
C GLY A 422 -13.20 -13.02 -18.67
N VAL A 423 -13.29 -14.07 -19.48
CA VAL A 423 -12.68 -14.17 -20.81
C VAL A 423 -13.77 -14.19 -21.87
N PRO A 424 -13.76 -13.26 -22.85
CA PRO A 424 -14.80 -13.22 -23.88
C PRO A 424 -14.84 -14.48 -24.72
N ASP A 425 -16.06 -14.93 -25.07
CA ASP A 425 -16.33 -16.14 -25.89
C ASP A 425 -15.50 -16.26 -27.17
N VAL A 426 -15.10 -15.13 -27.75
CA VAL A 426 -14.32 -15.07 -28.99
C VAL A 426 -12.87 -15.52 -28.83
N VAL A 427 -12.33 -15.44 -27.62
CA VAL A 427 -10.95 -15.85 -27.25
C VAL A 427 -10.93 -16.97 -26.24
N ASP A 428 -12.09 -17.27 -25.65
CA ASP A 428 -12.23 -18.33 -24.67
C ASP A 428 -12.15 -19.70 -25.33
N LYS A 429 -11.27 -20.56 -24.81
CA LYS A 429 -11.04 -21.93 -25.21
C LYS A 429 -11.73 -22.95 -24.31
N CYS A 430 -12.19 -22.50 -23.14
CA CYS A 430 -12.79 -23.34 -22.11
C CYS A 430 -14.19 -22.84 -21.73
N LYS A 431 -15.11 -22.81 -22.67
CA LYS A 431 -16.44 -22.18 -22.68
C LYS A 431 -17.42 -22.59 -21.56
N ASP A 432 -17.06 -23.55 -20.73
CA ASP A 432 -17.86 -24.06 -19.64
C ASP A 432 -17.09 -24.01 -18.32
N THR A 433 -16.28 -22.99 -18.11
CA THR A 433 -15.53 -22.82 -16.87
C THR A 433 -16.49 -22.63 -15.68
N PRO A 434 -16.27 -23.31 -14.55
CA PRO A 434 -17.15 -23.15 -13.39
C PRO A 434 -17.20 -21.71 -12.90
N LEU A 435 -18.41 -21.23 -12.61
CA LEU A 435 -18.66 -19.88 -12.11
C LEU A 435 -17.79 -19.56 -10.89
N GLY A 436 -17.02 -18.48 -10.98
CA GLY A 436 -16.11 -18.04 -9.91
C GLY A 436 -14.76 -18.74 -9.87
N ALA A 437 -14.47 -19.64 -10.81
CA ALA A 437 -13.14 -20.18 -11.02
C ALA A 437 -12.19 -19.06 -11.47
N LEU A 438 -10.93 -19.11 -11.05
CA LEU A 438 -9.88 -18.27 -11.62
C LEU A 438 -9.44 -18.90 -12.95
N VAL A 439 -9.34 -18.08 -13.99
CA VAL A 439 -8.99 -18.57 -15.33
C VAL A 439 -7.76 -17.87 -15.89
N ASP A 440 -7.13 -18.50 -16.86
CA ASP A 440 -6.05 -17.91 -17.65
C ASP A 440 -6.62 -17.02 -18.77
N VAL A 441 -5.74 -16.47 -19.59
CA VAL A 441 -6.10 -15.61 -20.73
C VAL A 441 -6.93 -16.31 -21.82
N ASN A 442 -7.08 -17.61 -21.74
CA ASN A 442 -7.87 -18.43 -22.64
C ASN A 442 -9.18 -18.94 -22.00
N GLY A 443 -9.57 -18.41 -20.84
CA GLY A 443 -10.77 -18.86 -20.12
C GLY A 443 -10.63 -20.20 -19.40
N CYS A 444 -9.45 -20.80 -19.38
CA CYS A 444 -9.27 -22.11 -18.77
C CYS A 444 -8.93 -22.00 -17.29
N GLU A 445 -9.62 -22.79 -16.46
CA GLU A 445 -9.45 -22.78 -15.00
C GLU A 445 -8.00 -22.91 -14.59
N ILE A 446 -7.53 -21.96 -13.77
CA ILE A 446 -6.23 -22.00 -13.13
C ILE A 446 -6.40 -22.69 -11.78
N PHE A 447 -5.69 -23.78 -11.57
CA PHE A 447 -5.64 -24.42 -10.28
C PHE A 447 -5.12 -23.45 -9.22
N THR A 448 -5.88 -23.28 -8.14
CA THR A 448 -5.51 -22.43 -7.01
C THR A 448 -5.67 -23.15 -5.70
N LEU A 449 -4.91 -22.74 -4.73
CA LEU A 449 -5.04 -23.16 -3.33
C LEU A 449 -5.36 -21.91 -2.49
N PRO A 450 -5.98 -22.09 -1.30
CA PRO A 450 -6.13 -20.98 -0.36
C PRO A 450 -4.79 -20.29 -0.11
N SER A 451 -4.78 -18.98 0.02
CA SER A 451 -3.57 -18.18 0.21
C SER A 451 -2.76 -18.61 1.43
N ASN A 452 -3.43 -19.12 2.47
CA ASN A 452 -2.84 -19.66 3.70
C ASN A 452 -2.57 -21.18 3.64
N ASN A 453 -2.57 -21.79 2.44
CA ASN A 453 -2.38 -23.23 2.30
C ASN A 453 -1.00 -23.70 2.81
N PHE A 454 0.03 -22.87 2.62
CA PHE A 454 1.37 -23.17 3.09
C PHE A 454 1.76 -22.25 4.25
N LYS A 455 2.28 -22.85 5.31
CA LYS A 455 2.84 -22.14 6.46
C LYS A 455 4.28 -22.59 6.67
N VAL A 456 5.21 -21.64 6.82
CA VAL A 456 6.60 -21.92 7.12
C VAL A 456 6.96 -21.31 8.47
N GLU A 457 7.32 -22.15 9.43
CA GLU A 457 7.81 -21.74 10.74
C GLU A 457 9.34 -21.85 10.75
N VAL A 458 10.00 -20.77 11.16
CA VAL A 458 11.46 -20.65 11.12
C VAL A 458 12.02 -20.72 12.54
N VAL A 459 13.06 -21.51 12.73
CA VAL A 459 13.86 -21.51 13.96
C VAL A 459 15.29 -21.10 13.60
N ALA A 460 15.73 -20.02 14.18
CA ALA A 460 17.08 -19.49 14.00
C ALA A 460 18.14 -20.46 14.55
N SER A 461 19.38 -20.35 14.06
CA SER A 461 20.51 -21.04 14.66
C SER A 461 20.71 -20.58 16.11
N THR A 462 20.99 -21.53 17.00
CA THR A 462 21.12 -21.22 18.44
C THR A 462 22.41 -20.49 18.77
N CYS A 463 23.42 -20.63 17.91
CA CYS A 463 24.74 -20.03 18.09
C CYS A 463 25.37 -19.65 16.73
N ILE A 464 26.32 -18.72 16.77
CA ILE A 464 27.12 -18.36 15.61
C ILE A 464 27.84 -19.60 15.07
N GLY A 465 27.61 -19.93 13.81
CA GLY A 465 28.21 -21.08 13.16
C GLY A 465 27.73 -22.45 13.64
N ALA A 466 26.69 -22.53 14.48
CA ALA A 466 26.15 -23.80 14.94
C ALA A 466 25.45 -24.60 13.83
N ASN A 467 24.99 -23.91 12.78
CA ASN A 467 24.36 -24.52 11.61
C ASN A 467 23.19 -25.48 11.96
N ASN A 468 22.44 -25.12 12.97
CA ASN A 468 21.33 -25.92 13.51
C ASN A 468 19.96 -25.25 13.36
N GLY A 469 19.85 -24.26 12.47
CA GLY A 469 18.57 -23.68 12.10
C GLY A 469 17.61 -24.72 11.55
N SER A 470 16.33 -24.47 11.64
CA SER A 470 15.32 -25.38 11.10
C SER A 470 14.12 -24.64 10.51
N LEU A 471 13.46 -25.32 9.56
CA LEU A 471 12.20 -24.90 8.95
C LEU A 471 11.17 -26.01 9.14
N LYS A 472 10.01 -25.67 9.70
CA LYS A 472 8.84 -26.54 9.70
C LYS A 472 7.85 -26.02 8.67
N VAL A 473 7.58 -26.82 7.68
CA VAL A 473 6.64 -26.55 6.62
C VAL A 473 5.34 -27.26 6.89
N SER A 474 4.21 -26.57 6.79
CA SER A 474 2.87 -27.11 6.98
C SER A 474 1.99 -26.79 5.80
N VAL A 475 1.09 -27.73 5.44
CA VAL A 475 0.07 -27.56 4.41
C VAL A 475 -1.33 -27.70 5.01
N LEU A 476 -2.24 -26.80 4.64
CA LEU A 476 -3.61 -26.80 5.14
C LEU A 476 -4.47 -27.83 4.38
N ASN A 477 -4.43 -27.80 3.05
CA ASN A 477 -5.20 -28.72 2.22
C ASN A 477 -4.39 -29.97 1.92
N THR A 478 -4.61 -31.03 2.69
CA THR A 478 -3.92 -32.31 2.53
C THR A 478 -4.54 -33.24 1.48
N ASN A 479 -5.50 -32.77 0.70
CA ASN A 479 -6.12 -33.58 -0.36
C ASN A 479 -5.24 -33.75 -1.60
N TYR A 480 -4.15 -32.99 -1.69
CA TYR A 480 -3.18 -33.05 -2.78
C TYR A 480 -1.83 -33.58 -2.29
N SER A 481 -1.05 -34.11 -3.22
CA SER A 481 0.37 -34.39 -3.03
C SER A 481 1.18 -33.15 -3.45
N TYR A 482 2.15 -32.76 -2.63
CA TYR A 482 3.01 -31.62 -2.89
C TYR A 482 4.47 -32.04 -3.06
N SER A 483 5.19 -31.32 -3.91
CA SER A 483 6.63 -31.39 -4.00
C SER A 483 7.21 -30.05 -3.60
N LEU A 484 8.13 -30.05 -2.65
CA LEU A 484 8.83 -28.89 -2.16
C LEU A 484 10.30 -28.96 -2.57
N SER A 485 10.72 -28.03 -3.41
CA SER A 485 12.12 -27.80 -3.72
C SER A 485 12.67 -26.71 -2.79
N VAL A 486 13.79 -27.01 -2.14
CA VAL A 486 14.47 -26.09 -1.23
C VAL A 486 15.87 -25.84 -1.75
N LYS A 487 16.19 -24.58 -2.05
CA LYS A 487 17.52 -24.11 -2.42
C LYS A 487 18.04 -23.15 -1.38
N GLY A 488 19.31 -23.20 -1.05
CA GLY A 488 19.88 -22.38 0.02
C GLY A 488 21.38 -22.10 -0.14
N PRO A 489 22.00 -21.52 0.88
CA PRO A 489 23.44 -21.22 0.89
C PRO A 489 24.30 -22.46 0.62
N ASN A 490 25.54 -22.23 0.17
CA ASN A 490 26.54 -23.29 -0.07
C ASN A 490 26.06 -24.38 -1.05
N LYS A 491 25.22 -24.01 -2.03
CA LYS A 491 24.61 -24.93 -3.01
C LYS A 491 23.71 -25.98 -2.34
N TYR A 492 23.09 -25.62 -1.21
CA TYR A 492 22.12 -26.50 -0.57
C TYR A 492 20.92 -26.70 -1.50
N GLU A 493 20.63 -27.93 -1.84
CA GLU A 493 19.45 -28.32 -2.59
C GLU A 493 18.81 -29.56 -1.95
N LYS A 494 17.50 -29.51 -1.75
CA LYS A 494 16.74 -30.64 -1.21
C LYS A 494 15.36 -30.68 -1.83
N GLN A 495 14.93 -31.87 -2.24
CA GLN A 495 13.57 -32.15 -2.69
C GLN A 495 12.82 -32.91 -1.61
N ILE A 496 11.60 -32.49 -1.30
CA ILE A 496 10.76 -33.11 -0.29
C ILE A 496 9.41 -33.39 -0.92
N ASN A 497 9.00 -34.64 -0.89
CA ASN A 497 7.67 -35.05 -1.32
C ASN A 497 6.76 -35.14 -0.10
N MET A 498 5.62 -34.49 -0.17
CA MET A 498 4.55 -34.53 0.84
C MET A 498 3.33 -35.19 0.22
N PRO A 499 3.17 -36.52 0.38
CA PRO A 499 2.04 -37.25 -0.20
C PRO A 499 0.71 -36.77 0.39
N LYS A 500 -0.38 -37.06 -0.33
CA LYS A 500 -1.74 -36.81 0.16
C LYS A 500 -1.91 -37.30 1.60
N GLY A 501 -2.48 -36.47 2.47
CA GLY A 501 -2.67 -36.75 3.90
C GLY A 501 -1.50 -36.32 4.79
N VAL A 502 -0.35 -35.92 4.22
CA VAL A 502 0.80 -35.42 5.00
C VAL A 502 0.70 -33.91 5.16
N ALA A 503 0.53 -33.46 6.40
CA ALA A 503 0.33 -32.06 6.72
C ALA A 503 1.63 -31.29 7.01
N ASN A 504 2.73 -31.95 7.38
CA ASN A 504 3.92 -31.28 7.87
C ASN A 504 5.22 -31.95 7.37
N SER A 505 6.26 -31.16 7.20
CA SER A 505 7.63 -31.61 7.00
C SER A 505 8.61 -30.72 7.77
N LEU A 506 9.73 -31.31 8.24
CA LEU A 506 10.75 -30.64 9.03
C LEU A 506 12.10 -30.72 8.33
N LEU A 507 12.76 -29.57 8.18
CA LEU A 507 14.13 -29.45 7.73
C LEU A 507 15.00 -28.95 8.88
N ASN A 508 16.06 -29.69 9.18
CA ASN A 508 17.00 -29.34 10.25
C ASN A 508 18.40 -29.17 9.70
N GLY A 509 19.29 -28.61 10.52
CA GLY A 509 20.70 -28.47 10.18
C GLY A 509 20.97 -27.38 9.14
N LEU A 510 20.10 -26.35 9.11
CA LEU A 510 20.21 -25.27 8.15
C LEU A 510 21.21 -24.23 8.63
N VAL A 511 22.05 -23.77 7.71
CA VAL A 511 23.05 -22.72 7.95
C VAL A 511 22.42 -21.33 7.84
N LEU A 512 23.10 -20.32 8.34
CA LEU A 512 22.75 -18.92 8.13
C LEU A 512 22.56 -18.60 6.64
N GLY A 513 21.50 -17.91 6.26
CA GLY A 513 21.27 -17.40 4.90
C GLY A 513 19.84 -17.49 4.43
N VAL A 514 19.64 -17.17 3.17
CA VAL A 514 18.30 -17.17 2.52
C VAL A 514 18.08 -18.53 1.86
N TYR A 515 16.92 -19.08 2.07
CA TYR A 515 16.43 -20.32 1.47
C TYR A 515 15.22 -20.01 0.60
N ASN A 516 15.29 -20.39 -0.67
CA ASN A 516 14.17 -20.34 -1.58
C ASN A 516 13.43 -21.68 -1.55
N LEU A 517 12.15 -21.64 -1.19
CA LEU A 517 11.25 -22.76 -1.09
C LEU A 517 10.24 -22.67 -2.22
N VAL A 518 10.16 -23.67 -3.09
CA VAL A 518 9.20 -23.71 -4.18
C VAL A 518 8.29 -24.92 -4.02
N PHE A 519 7.02 -24.65 -3.81
CA PHE A 519 5.96 -25.68 -3.75
C PHE A 519 5.36 -25.89 -5.12
N THR A 520 5.16 -27.13 -5.49
CA THR A 520 4.38 -27.56 -6.65
C THR A 520 3.36 -28.60 -6.24
N VAL A 521 2.28 -28.76 -7.00
CA VAL A 521 1.26 -29.77 -6.78
C VAL A 521 1.42 -30.87 -7.82
N GLU A 522 1.41 -32.13 -7.37
CA GLU A 522 1.54 -33.27 -8.27
C GLU A 522 0.38 -33.30 -9.27
N ASN A 523 0.68 -33.54 -10.55
CA ASN A 523 -0.27 -33.58 -11.66
C ASN A 523 -0.95 -32.24 -12.00
N VAL A 524 -0.53 -31.14 -11.38
CA VAL A 524 -0.99 -29.79 -11.72
C VAL A 524 0.11 -29.06 -12.44
N LYS A 525 -0.09 -28.81 -13.74
CA LYS A 525 0.85 -28.03 -14.54
C LYS A 525 0.73 -26.56 -14.18
N ASN A 526 1.86 -25.86 -14.18
CA ASN A 526 1.95 -24.41 -13.99
C ASN A 526 1.52 -23.87 -12.60
N TYR A 527 1.28 -24.74 -11.60
CA TYR A 527 1.14 -24.27 -10.23
C TYR A 527 2.48 -24.33 -9.50
N GLN A 528 2.93 -23.20 -9.02
CA GLN A 528 4.04 -23.11 -8.06
C GLN A 528 3.83 -21.94 -7.11
N GLN A 529 4.24 -22.12 -5.87
CA GLN A 529 4.30 -21.06 -4.88
C GLN A 529 5.68 -21.04 -4.25
N ALA A 530 6.33 -19.86 -4.27
CA ALA A 530 7.68 -19.70 -3.77
C ALA A 530 7.71 -18.82 -2.51
N PHE A 531 8.68 -19.12 -1.62
CA PHE A 531 8.94 -18.37 -0.40
C PHE A 531 10.44 -18.17 -0.25
N ASP A 532 10.87 -16.96 0.04
CA ASP A 532 12.25 -16.67 0.45
C ASP A 532 12.31 -16.53 1.96
N ILE A 533 12.96 -17.46 2.59
CA ILE A 533 13.02 -17.59 4.05
C ILE A 533 14.46 -17.37 4.52
N LYS A 534 14.64 -16.53 5.52
CA LYS A 534 15.96 -16.26 6.09
C LYS A 534 16.19 -16.99 7.41
N ILE A 535 17.15 -17.90 7.44
CA ILE A 535 17.70 -18.44 8.69
C ILE A 535 18.69 -17.42 9.24
N THR A 536 18.52 -17.02 10.49
CA THR A 536 19.40 -16.09 11.20
C THR A 536 20.17 -16.81 12.29
N GLU A 537 21.22 -16.18 12.79
CA GLU A 537 21.97 -16.58 13.97
C GLU A 537 22.16 -15.37 14.89
N PRO A 538 22.46 -15.58 16.18
CA PRO A 538 22.74 -14.50 17.11
C PRO A 538 23.88 -13.62 16.63
N ALA A 539 23.76 -12.31 16.78
CA ALA A 539 24.86 -11.41 16.52
C ALA A 539 26.05 -11.67 17.50
N PRO A 540 27.30 -11.42 17.10
CA PRO A 540 28.44 -11.55 18.01
C PRO A 540 28.32 -10.54 19.17
N LEU A 541 28.85 -10.94 20.35
CA LEU A 541 28.97 -10.02 21.48
C LEU A 541 29.95 -8.89 21.10
N VAL A 542 29.48 -7.66 21.23
CA VAL A 542 30.28 -6.45 21.03
C VAL A 542 30.36 -5.69 22.34
N VAL A 543 31.59 -5.40 22.80
CA VAL A 543 31.85 -4.63 24.03
C VAL A 543 32.88 -3.57 23.75
N GLN A 544 32.54 -2.32 23.95
CA GLN A 544 33.47 -1.18 23.93
C GLN A 544 33.42 -0.49 25.29
N SER A 545 34.57 -0.35 25.95
CA SER A 545 34.63 0.29 27.24
C SER A 545 35.51 1.54 27.20
N THR A 546 35.02 2.62 27.76
CA THR A 546 35.73 3.91 27.93
C THR A 546 35.83 4.24 29.42
N ILE A 547 37.01 4.57 29.91
CA ILE A 547 37.26 4.94 31.29
C ILE A 547 37.34 6.46 31.36
N ASP A 548 36.60 7.03 32.28
CA ASP A 548 36.71 8.40 32.69
C ASP A 548 37.52 8.42 34.01
N ALA A 549 38.78 8.79 33.87
CA ALA A 549 39.73 8.77 35.00
C ALA A 549 39.42 9.88 36.04
N GLU A 550 38.84 11.02 35.62
CA GLU A 550 38.51 12.14 36.52
C GLU A 550 37.32 11.77 37.39
N ASN A 551 36.29 11.16 36.84
CA ASN A 551 35.07 10.77 37.54
C ASN A 551 35.09 9.35 38.09
N LYS A 552 36.23 8.63 37.97
CA LYS A 552 36.37 7.23 38.38
C LYS A 552 35.21 6.37 37.90
N SER A 553 34.82 6.56 36.67
CA SER A 553 33.69 5.88 36.08
C SER A 553 34.07 5.18 34.77
N MET A 554 33.30 4.18 34.40
CA MET A 554 33.44 3.47 33.13
C MET A 554 32.10 3.46 32.41
N SER A 555 32.12 3.86 31.15
CA SER A 555 31.01 3.69 30.23
C SER A 555 31.27 2.49 29.30
N ILE A 556 30.33 1.58 29.25
CA ILE A 556 30.41 0.37 28.40
C ILE A 556 29.32 0.47 27.37
N GLN A 557 29.68 0.32 26.11
CA GLN A 557 28.74 0.13 25.02
C GLN A 557 28.64 -1.36 24.70
N LEU A 558 27.44 -1.89 24.71
CA LEU A 558 27.08 -3.30 24.60
C LEU A 558 26.26 -3.53 23.34
N GLY A 559 26.54 -4.64 22.63
CA GLY A 559 25.79 -5.05 21.44
C GLY A 559 25.84 -6.55 21.25
N GLY A 560 24.91 -7.07 20.45
CA GLY A 560 24.80 -8.49 20.10
C GLY A 560 23.84 -9.29 20.98
N ALA A 561 23.27 -8.73 22.05
CA ALA A 561 22.28 -9.38 22.91
C ALA A 561 21.31 -8.36 23.51
N ASN A 562 20.26 -8.84 24.14
CA ASN A 562 19.31 -8.02 24.89
C ASN A 562 19.61 -8.04 26.41
N ASN A 563 20.30 -9.08 26.89
CA ASN A 563 20.66 -9.23 28.28
C ASN A 563 22.17 -9.47 28.41
N TYR A 564 22.81 -8.74 29.26
CA TYR A 564 24.25 -8.86 29.54
C TYR A 564 24.45 -9.08 31.05
N LEU A 565 25.39 -9.95 31.37
CA LEU A 565 25.95 -10.07 32.69
C LEU A 565 27.31 -9.37 32.70
N VAL A 566 27.37 -8.20 33.30
CA VAL A 566 28.59 -7.42 33.48
C VAL A 566 29.13 -7.70 34.85
N GLN A 567 30.38 -8.17 34.96
CA GLN A 567 31.08 -8.38 36.22
C GLN A 567 32.25 -7.42 36.34
N ILE A 568 32.34 -6.75 37.49
CA ILE A 568 33.46 -5.91 37.84
C ILE A 568 34.02 -6.47 39.13
N ASN A 569 35.19 -7.10 39.05
CA ASN A 569 35.76 -7.92 40.11
C ASN A 569 34.74 -8.97 40.59
N GLU A 570 34.28 -8.91 41.83
CA GLU A 570 33.29 -9.84 42.39
C GLU A 570 31.84 -9.36 42.22
N ALA A 571 31.64 -8.09 41.87
CA ALA A 571 30.30 -7.53 41.70
C ALA A 571 29.70 -7.87 40.32
N SER A 572 28.45 -8.32 40.31
CA SER A 572 27.73 -8.72 39.08
C SER A 572 26.50 -7.86 38.86
N PHE A 573 26.29 -7.40 37.63
CA PHE A 573 25.22 -6.52 37.21
C PHE A 573 24.50 -7.13 35.99
N LYS A 574 23.18 -7.19 36.06
CA LYS A 574 22.34 -7.48 34.87
C LYS A 574 22.05 -6.19 34.15
N VAL A 575 22.44 -6.09 32.90
CA VAL A 575 22.31 -4.90 32.06
C VAL A 575 21.49 -5.26 30.82
N THR A 576 20.48 -4.46 30.55
CA THR A 576 19.62 -4.59 29.34
C THR A 576 19.81 -3.42 28.37
N GLU A 577 20.50 -2.39 28.79
CA GLU A 577 20.75 -1.18 28.01
C GLU A 577 21.98 -1.36 27.13
N SER A 578 21.96 -0.76 25.94
CA SER A 578 23.11 -0.77 25.01
C SER A 578 24.27 0.13 25.49
N LYS A 579 24.02 1.03 26.42
CA LYS A 579 25.04 1.88 27.05
C LYS A 579 24.82 1.87 28.56
N TRP A 580 25.85 1.47 29.30
CA TRP A 580 25.81 1.41 30.76
C TRP A 580 27.03 2.07 31.35
N THR A 581 26.83 2.80 32.45
CA THR A 581 27.89 3.52 33.12
C THR A 581 27.90 3.16 34.61
N THR A 582 29.08 2.97 35.17
CA THR A 582 29.25 2.60 36.55
C THR A 582 30.51 3.23 37.16
N ALA A 583 30.52 3.41 38.47
CA ALA A 583 31.71 3.81 39.23
C ALA A 583 32.70 2.63 39.26
N LEU A 584 34.00 2.97 39.28
CA LEU A 584 35.07 1.99 39.33
C LEU A 584 35.69 1.93 40.73
N PRO A 585 35.94 0.74 41.29
CA PRO A 585 36.69 0.58 42.51
C PRO A 585 38.18 0.95 42.27
N ALA A 586 38.86 1.42 43.29
CA ALA A 586 40.29 1.62 43.20
C ALA A 586 41.07 0.29 43.20
N GLY A 587 42.22 0.28 42.55
CA GLY A 587 43.07 -0.89 42.42
C GLY A 587 42.94 -1.61 41.07
N LEU A 588 43.31 -2.88 41.01
CA LEU A 588 43.15 -3.70 39.81
C LEU A 588 41.69 -4.05 39.61
N VAL A 589 41.19 -3.69 38.44
CA VAL A 589 39.81 -3.93 38.05
C VAL A 589 39.79 -4.91 36.90
N LYS A 590 39.02 -5.98 37.05
CA LYS A 590 38.72 -6.98 36.03
C LYS A 590 37.28 -6.84 35.56
N LEU A 591 37.10 -6.41 34.34
CA LEU A 591 35.81 -6.36 33.68
C LEU A 591 35.59 -7.66 32.93
N GLN A 592 34.45 -8.31 33.13
CA GLN A 592 33.95 -9.42 32.32
C GLN A 592 32.55 -9.11 31.83
N VAL A 593 32.25 -9.40 30.59
CA VAL A 593 30.91 -9.27 30.00
C VAL A 593 30.57 -10.57 29.32
N SER A 594 29.42 -11.11 29.66
CA SER A 594 28.82 -12.29 29.04
C SER A 594 27.34 -12.06 28.77
N THR A 595 26.73 -12.97 28.02
CA THR A 595 25.31 -12.96 27.70
C THR A 595 24.64 -14.26 28.11
N ASP A 596 23.34 -14.37 27.94
CA ASP A 596 22.60 -15.63 28.15
C ASP A 596 22.99 -16.72 27.16
N LEU A 597 23.73 -16.39 26.08
CA LEU A 597 24.21 -17.29 25.06
C LEU A 597 25.70 -17.60 25.26
N ASN A 598 25.99 -18.77 25.83
CA ASN A 598 27.37 -19.17 26.12
C ASN A 598 28.29 -19.15 24.88
N CYS A 599 27.75 -19.32 23.69
CA CYS A 599 28.49 -19.33 22.44
C CYS A 599 28.96 -17.94 21.95
N GLN A 600 28.48 -16.86 22.54
CA GLN A 600 29.00 -15.51 22.28
C GLN A 600 30.31 -15.24 22.99
N GLY A 601 30.71 -16.17 23.88
CA GLY A 601 31.94 -16.06 24.65
C GLY A 601 31.85 -15.06 25.80
N ILE A 602 33.01 -14.76 26.38
CA ILE A 602 33.13 -13.83 27.48
C ILE A 602 34.17 -12.78 27.06
N TYR A 603 33.79 -11.52 27.10
CA TYR A 603 34.75 -10.41 26.99
C TYR A 603 35.43 -10.19 28.33
N VAL A 604 36.76 -10.10 28.36
CA VAL A 604 37.54 -9.86 29.57
C VAL A 604 38.52 -8.73 29.28
N LYS A 605 38.58 -7.78 30.22
CA LYS A 605 39.56 -6.68 30.18
C LYS A 605 39.99 -6.35 31.61
N GLU A 606 41.32 -6.18 31.82
CA GLU A 606 41.89 -5.76 33.10
C GLU A 606 42.50 -4.38 32.95
N PHE A 607 42.37 -3.57 33.96
CA PHE A 607 42.96 -2.21 34.03
C PHE A 607 43.10 -1.78 35.48
N PHE A 608 43.94 -0.79 35.75
CA PHE A 608 44.21 -0.31 37.09
C PHE A 608 43.61 1.09 37.29
N VAL A 609 42.91 1.29 38.40
CA VAL A 609 42.28 2.57 38.80
C VAL A 609 42.99 3.08 40.05
N SER A 610 43.69 4.21 39.96
CA SER A 610 44.38 4.81 41.09
C SER A 610 44.24 6.32 41.07
N GLU A 611 44.31 6.91 42.28
CA GLU A 611 44.33 8.37 42.50
C GLU A 611 45.72 8.97 42.43
N SER A 612 46.75 8.11 42.43
CA SER A 612 48.15 8.54 42.43
C SER A 612 48.98 7.66 41.50
N VAL A 613 50.14 8.16 41.11
CA VAL A 613 51.10 7.35 40.41
C VAL A 613 51.53 6.20 41.32
N SER A 614 51.51 4.99 40.78
CA SER A 614 51.90 3.79 41.52
C SER A 614 52.70 2.84 40.62
N ALA A 615 53.49 1.99 41.22
CA ALA A 615 54.30 1.00 40.51
C ALA A 615 54.09 -0.38 41.13
N PHE A 616 53.95 -1.39 40.26
CA PHE A 616 53.78 -2.79 40.69
C PHE A 616 54.36 -3.77 39.64
N PRO A 617 54.93 -4.90 40.07
CA PRO A 617 55.24 -5.23 41.46
C PRO A 617 56.39 -4.35 41.97
N ASN A 618 56.33 -4.07 43.28
CA ASN A 618 57.41 -3.40 43.98
C ASN A 618 57.54 -4.04 45.38
N PRO A 619 58.56 -4.82 45.69
CA PRO A 619 59.78 -5.09 44.89
C PRO A 619 59.54 -5.82 43.57
N THR A 620 60.48 -5.66 42.61
CA THR A 620 60.41 -6.29 41.28
C THR A 620 61.68 -7.12 40.97
N THR A 621 61.51 -8.18 40.17
CA THR A 621 62.62 -8.94 39.58
C THR A 621 63.08 -8.37 38.23
N GLY A 622 62.37 -7.39 37.68
CA GLY A 622 62.67 -6.74 36.39
C GLY A 622 61.52 -5.95 35.83
N PRO A 623 60.45 -6.60 35.36
CA PRO A 623 59.33 -5.89 34.80
C PRO A 623 58.52 -5.14 35.87
N VAL A 624 58.15 -3.87 35.56
CA VAL A 624 57.36 -3.00 36.40
C VAL A 624 56.32 -2.31 35.58
N SER A 625 55.09 -2.30 36.04
CA SER A 625 54.02 -1.50 35.44
C SER A 625 53.82 -0.23 36.31
N LEU A 626 53.94 0.92 35.66
CA LEU A 626 53.65 2.23 36.28
C LEU A 626 52.22 2.65 35.93
N HIS A 627 51.38 2.88 36.89
CA HIS A 627 50.13 3.58 36.70
C HIS A 627 50.39 5.07 36.71
N VAL A 628 50.10 5.74 35.58
CA VAL A 628 50.32 7.20 35.45
C VAL A 628 49.00 7.90 35.62
N HIS A 629 48.87 8.66 36.72
CA HIS A 629 47.70 9.49 37.01
C HIS A 629 47.60 10.69 36.04
N GLY A 630 46.41 11.27 35.89
CA GLY A 630 46.17 12.46 35.07
C GLY A 630 45.78 12.16 33.61
N ILE A 631 45.79 13.20 32.77
CA ILE A 631 45.30 13.16 31.39
C ILE A 631 46.42 13.14 30.35
N ASP A 632 47.66 13.13 30.77
CA ASP A 632 48.82 13.15 29.88
C ASP A 632 48.80 11.97 28.90
N LYS A 633 49.01 12.26 27.62
CA LYS A 633 49.18 11.23 26.55
C LYS A 633 50.59 10.72 26.42
N LYS A 634 51.54 11.47 26.97
CA LYS A 634 52.97 11.13 27.00
C LYS A 634 53.57 11.63 28.30
N VAL A 635 54.52 10.92 28.86
CA VAL A 635 55.29 11.28 30.05
C VAL A 635 56.76 10.97 29.85
N ASP A 636 57.61 11.79 30.44
CA ASP A 636 59.03 11.52 30.52
C ASP A 636 59.30 10.73 31.80
N ILE A 637 59.97 9.60 31.67
CA ILE A 637 60.32 8.72 32.78
C ILE A 637 61.83 8.68 32.92
N SER A 638 62.30 9.11 34.04
CA SER A 638 63.73 9.05 34.42
C SER A 638 63.95 8.02 35.51
N ILE A 639 64.88 7.12 35.30
CA ILE A 639 65.31 6.12 36.28
C ILE A 639 66.59 6.63 36.91
N ILE A 640 66.61 6.77 38.23
CA ILE A 640 67.69 7.35 39.00
C ILE A 640 68.16 6.28 40.01
N ASN A 641 69.47 6.05 40.11
CA ASN A 641 70.04 5.07 41.01
C ASN A 641 70.14 5.63 42.46
N ALA A 642 70.52 4.79 43.41
CA ALA A 642 70.65 5.18 44.81
C ALA A 642 71.71 6.26 45.06
N ALA A 643 72.65 6.51 44.14
CA ALA A 643 73.65 7.59 44.18
C ALA A 643 73.11 8.95 43.65
N GLY A 644 71.85 8.99 43.18
CA GLY A 644 71.23 10.19 42.63
C GLY A 644 71.56 10.46 41.19
N LEU A 645 72.21 9.49 40.45
CA LEU A 645 72.54 9.62 39.05
C LEU A 645 71.42 9.08 38.19
N ALA A 646 70.92 9.88 37.24
CA ALA A 646 69.94 9.44 36.22
C ALA A 646 70.65 8.47 35.23
N ILE A 647 70.18 7.23 35.21
CA ILE A 647 70.74 6.15 34.39
C ILE A 647 69.91 5.88 33.13
N SER A 648 68.64 6.34 33.08
CA SER A 648 67.78 6.30 31.90
C SER A 648 66.83 7.48 31.93
N ASN A 649 66.53 8.04 30.75
CA ASN A 649 65.47 9.03 30.55
C ASN A 649 64.79 8.78 29.22
N GLN A 650 63.52 8.46 29.21
CA GLN A 650 62.76 8.08 28.04
C GLN A 650 61.38 8.70 28.06
N ASN A 651 60.91 9.08 26.86
CA ASN A 651 59.52 9.53 26.67
C ASN A 651 58.62 8.33 26.36
N HIS A 652 57.59 8.14 27.14
CA HIS A 652 56.67 7.03 27.00
C HIS A 652 55.28 7.54 26.63
N ALA A 653 54.64 6.89 25.66
CA ALA A 653 53.20 7.09 25.41
C ALA A 653 52.43 6.46 26.54
N VAL A 654 51.46 7.19 27.05
CA VAL A 654 50.56 6.70 28.09
C VAL A 654 49.30 6.11 27.40
N PRO A 655 49.10 4.79 27.41
CA PRO A 655 47.93 4.16 26.82
C PRO A 655 46.66 4.50 27.60
N SER A 656 45.51 4.19 27.00
CA SER A 656 44.18 4.41 27.65
C SER A 656 44.00 3.60 28.93
N SER A 657 44.75 2.53 29.13
CA SER A 657 44.85 1.77 30.39
C SER A 657 45.62 2.49 31.50
N ARG A 658 46.28 3.60 31.17
CA ARG A 658 47.14 4.37 32.08
C ARG A 658 48.33 3.57 32.63
N LEU A 659 48.60 2.37 32.11
CA LEU A 659 49.71 1.52 32.52
C LEU A 659 50.87 1.64 31.55
N VAL A 660 52.03 2.09 32.01
CA VAL A 660 53.26 2.15 31.26
C VAL A 660 54.21 1.08 31.78
N GLY A 661 54.63 0.16 30.93
CA GLY A 661 55.59 -0.89 31.26
C GLY A 661 57.04 -0.36 31.26
N LEU A 662 57.78 -0.69 32.27
CA LEU A 662 59.22 -0.49 32.34
C LEU A 662 59.90 -1.83 32.56
N GLU A 663 61.11 -1.98 31.97
CA GLU A 663 61.93 -3.15 32.16
C GLU A 663 63.21 -2.78 32.93
N LEU A 664 63.37 -3.38 34.11
CA LEU A 664 64.54 -3.17 34.97
C LEU A 664 65.43 -4.40 35.09
N SER A 665 65.25 -5.44 34.25
CA SER A 665 66.00 -6.71 34.37
C SER A 665 67.47 -6.53 34.21
N GLU A 666 67.90 -5.55 33.40
CA GLU A 666 69.34 -5.25 33.16
C GLU A 666 70.01 -4.42 34.28
N PHE A 667 69.23 -3.94 35.22
CA PHE A 667 69.78 -3.17 36.35
C PHE A 667 70.15 -4.10 37.51
N ILE A 668 71.20 -3.75 38.20
CA ILE A 668 71.68 -4.50 39.36
C ILE A 668 70.66 -4.40 40.52
N PRO A 669 70.55 -5.40 41.39
CA PRO A 669 69.68 -5.30 42.59
C PRO A 669 69.99 -4.08 43.41
N GLY A 670 68.93 -3.38 43.86
CA GLY A 670 69.07 -2.15 44.61
C GLY A 670 67.85 -1.23 44.58
N LEU A 671 68.05 -0.06 45.11
CA LEU A 671 67.02 0.96 45.18
C LEU A 671 67.12 1.91 43.96
N TYR A 672 66.00 2.14 43.32
CA TYR A 672 65.82 3.08 42.22
C TYR A 672 64.73 4.08 42.52
N LEU A 673 64.91 5.31 42.06
CA LEU A 673 63.89 6.32 42.01
C LEU A 673 63.42 6.48 40.56
N ILE A 674 62.13 6.33 40.32
CA ILE A 674 61.51 6.53 39.02
C ILE A 674 60.76 7.84 39.08
N ARG A 675 61.26 8.85 38.38
CA ARG A 675 60.58 10.13 38.23
C ARG A 675 59.73 10.12 36.95
N ILE A 676 58.47 10.52 37.09
CA ILE A 676 57.52 10.57 36.01
C ILE A 676 57.09 12.03 35.89
N GLN A 677 57.34 12.64 34.71
CA GLN A 677 57.03 14.04 34.45
C GLN A 677 56.13 14.14 33.21
N GLY A 678 55.04 14.88 33.30
CA GLY A 678 54.08 15.21 32.24
C GLY A 678 53.50 16.59 32.45
N GLY A 679 52.49 16.95 31.65
CA GLY A 679 51.76 18.22 31.83
C GLY A 679 50.93 18.26 33.08
N THR A 680 50.44 17.11 33.56
CA THR A 680 49.52 16.96 34.72
C THR A 680 50.10 16.06 35.81
N VAL A 681 51.31 15.52 35.63
CA VAL A 681 51.99 14.63 36.59
C VAL A 681 53.45 15.03 36.78
N ASP A 682 53.88 15.17 38.00
CA ASP A 682 55.31 15.22 38.39
C ASP A 682 55.44 14.50 39.72
N GLN A 683 55.85 13.21 39.65
CA GLN A 683 55.97 12.35 40.84
C GLN A 683 57.18 11.46 40.75
N THR A 684 57.73 11.12 41.89
CA THR A 684 58.86 10.19 41.99
C THR A 684 58.43 9.01 42.87
N LEU A 685 58.64 7.81 42.33
CA LEU A 685 58.37 6.55 43.00
C LEU A 685 59.64 5.86 43.41
N LYS A 686 59.62 5.17 44.52
CA LYS A 686 60.69 4.35 45.03
C LYS A 686 60.46 2.89 44.62
N ILE A 687 61.36 2.29 43.85
CA ILE A 687 61.30 0.91 43.39
C ILE A 687 62.47 0.13 43.93
N ILE A 688 62.21 -1.04 44.46
CA ILE A 688 63.23 -2.01 44.90
C ILE A 688 63.35 -3.08 43.84
N LYS A 689 64.55 -3.16 43.18
CA LYS A 689 64.95 -4.23 42.30
C LYS A 689 65.61 -5.33 43.13
N LEU A 690 65.06 -6.57 43.02
CA LEU A 690 65.56 -7.78 43.67
C LEU A 690 66.73 -8.36 42.88
#